data_7b7d2d817c2a1a42d2a46402d99a32c2
#
_entry.id   7b7d2d817c2a1a42d2a46402d99a32c2
#
_cell.length_a   1.000
_cell.length_b   1.000
_cell.length_c   1.000
_cell.angle_alpha   90.00
_cell.angle_beta   90.00
_cell.angle_gamma   90.00
#
_symmetry.space_group_name_H-M   'P 1'
#
loop_
_entity.id
_entity.type
_entity.pdbx_description
1 polymer ?
#
loop_
_entity_poly.entity_id
_entity_poly.type
_entity_poly.pdbx_seq_one_letter_code
_entity_poly.pdbx_strand_id
1 'polypeptide(L)'
;MNFELISDYQPTGDQPEAINQLTEGVLQGTPAQTLLGVTGSGKTFTIANVIKNINKPTLILSHNKTLAAQLYGEFKNFFPNNAVEYYVSYYDYYQPEAYLPSTDTYLEKDLAINDEIDKLRLAATSALLSGRKDVVVISSVSCIYGMGNPSDFYNNVIEIKRGKLLDRNVFLRRLVDSLYVRNDLELNRGNFRVKGDTVDIYLAYSDNLLRVMFWDDEIDAIEEIDPISGIRLGQFEEYRIYPANLFMTTKESQLRAIHQIEDDLTKEVARFEEMGKPYEAKRLYERVTYDMEMIRELGHCSGIENYSRYFDGRDAGTRPYCLLDFFPDDFLIVIDESHVSVPQIHAMYGGDRARKTNLVQYGFRMESAFDNRPLKFEEFQQLAKQVIYVSATPADYELIQSEGVVVEQVIRPTGLLDPIIEVRPSMNQIDDLMEEIQQRIEREERVLITTLTKRMAEELSEFLLNHDVRCNYIHSDVDTLERVKIMDDLRQGIYDVLIGVNLLREGLDLPEVSLVAILDADKEGFLRSHRSLTQTAGRAARNVNGKVIMYADRITESMQKTIDETNRRREKQLAYNEANGITPKQIQRARNNALLGATTVQEEGKAHQPKAYVEPEKISIAADPVVQYMTKPQMEKAIERTRKQMQEAAKKLEFIEAAQYRDELLRLEDMLKERWG
;
A
#
# COMPACT_ATOMS: atom_id res chain seq x y z
N MET A 1 -20.49 16.90 -3.78
CA MET A 1 -21.20 15.63 -3.52
C MET A 1 -20.97 15.27 -2.07
N ASN A 2 -21.90 14.54 -1.46
CA ASN A 2 -21.75 14.05 -0.09
C ASN A 2 -21.45 12.56 -0.12
N PHE A 3 -20.84 12.05 0.95
CA PHE A 3 -20.64 10.61 1.10
C PHE A 3 -21.97 9.87 1.29
N GLU A 4 -22.18 8.82 0.50
CA GLU A 4 -23.31 7.93 0.57
C GLU A 4 -22.84 6.54 0.99
N LEU A 5 -23.04 6.21 2.29
CA LEU A 5 -22.67 4.90 2.81
C LEU A 5 -23.74 3.86 2.45
N ILE A 6 -23.34 2.84 1.71
CA ILE A 6 -24.19 1.69 1.37
C ILE A 6 -23.67 0.46 2.11
N SER A 7 -24.50 -0.12 2.96
CA SER A 7 -24.15 -1.31 3.74
C SER A 7 -25.39 -2.05 4.22
N ASP A 8 -25.31 -3.38 4.20
CA ASP A 8 -26.30 -4.26 4.83
C ASP A 8 -26.17 -4.30 6.37
N TYR A 9 -25.05 -3.76 6.89
CA TYR A 9 -24.75 -3.75 8.32
C TYR A 9 -25.29 -2.49 8.98
N GLN A 10 -25.73 -2.65 10.24
CA GLN A 10 -26.07 -1.54 11.15
C GLN A 10 -25.04 -1.49 12.28
N PRO A 11 -24.70 -0.30 12.79
CA PRO A 11 -23.81 -0.17 13.94
C PRO A 11 -24.35 -0.93 15.17
N THR A 12 -23.51 -1.77 15.78
CA THR A 12 -23.85 -2.60 16.94
C THR A 12 -22.76 -2.56 18.01
N GLY A 13 -23.06 -3.00 19.20
CA GLY A 13 -22.11 -3.04 20.31
C GLY A 13 -21.61 -1.65 20.71
N ASP A 14 -20.30 -1.49 20.74
CA ASP A 14 -19.63 -0.21 21.03
C ASP A 14 -19.62 0.76 19.84
N GLN A 15 -19.98 0.28 18.62
CA GLN A 15 -19.84 1.08 17.38
C GLN A 15 -20.67 2.38 17.40
N PRO A 16 -21.96 2.41 17.81
CA PRO A 16 -22.73 3.65 17.80
C PRO A 16 -22.09 4.75 18.64
N GLU A 17 -21.63 4.41 19.83
CA GLU A 17 -20.97 5.36 20.72
C GLU A 17 -19.62 5.80 20.16
N ALA A 18 -18.81 4.88 19.66
CA ALA A 18 -17.52 5.19 19.02
C ALA A 18 -17.68 6.12 17.80
N ILE A 19 -18.67 5.87 16.94
CA ILE A 19 -19.00 6.72 15.80
C ILE A 19 -19.37 8.14 16.29
N ASN A 20 -20.21 8.26 17.30
CA ASN A 20 -20.63 9.57 17.81
C ASN A 20 -19.46 10.34 18.41
N GLN A 21 -18.68 9.72 19.31
CA GLN A 21 -17.54 10.36 19.96
C GLN A 21 -16.49 10.83 18.95
N LEU A 22 -16.10 9.97 17.98
CA LEU A 22 -15.12 10.32 16.95
C LEU A 22 -15.66 11.42 16.04
N THR A 23 -16.93 11.35 15.63
CA THR A 23 -17.56 12.37 14.78
C THR A 23 -17.59 13.73 15.48
N GLU A 24 -18.06 13.77 16.73
CA GLU A 24 -18.10 15.00 17.52
C GLU A 24 -16.70 15.60 17.69
N GLY A 25 -15.69 14.79 18.02
CA GLY A 25 -14.32 15.25 18.16
C GLY A 25 -13.80 15.89 16.88
N VAL A 26 -14.03 15.27 15.71
CA VAL A 26 -13.62 15.87 14.42
C VAL A 26 -14.34 17.18 14.15
N LEU A 27 -15.66 17.24 14.39
CA LEU A 27 -16.46 18.45 14.16
C LEU A 27 -16.10 19.59 15.12
N GLN A 28 -15.67 19.28 16.35
CA GLN A 28 -15.17 20.23 17.32
C GLN A 28 -13.73 20.69 17.07
N GLY A 29 -13.04 20.11 16.08
CA GLY A 29 -11.66 20.47 15.73
C GLY A 29 -10.61 19.79 16.62
N THR A 30 -10.92 18.71 17.32
CA THR A 30 -9.96 17.95 18.13
C THR A 30 -8.80 17.49 17.23
N PRO A 31 -7.52 17.83 17.57
CA PRO A 31 -6.39 17.53 16.70
C PRO A 31 -6.11 16.04 16.57
N ALA A 32 -6.28 15.28 17.64
CA ALA A 32 -5.97 13.87 17.68
C ALA A 32 -6.96 13.06 18.52
N GLN A 33 -7.36 11.92 18.01
CA GLN A 33 -8.24 10.97 18.73
C GLN A 33 -7.70 9.56 18.54
N THR A 34 -7.90 8.69 19.53
CA THR A 34 -7.47 7.28 19.45
C THR A 34 -8.68 6.36 19.54
N LEU A 35 -8.86 5.51 18.52
CA LEU A 35 -9.81 4.41 18.52
C LEU A 35 -9.07 3.12 18.90
N LEU A 36 -9.32 2.62 20.11
CA LEU A 36 -8.89 1.30 20.53
C LEU A 36 -9.94 0.28 20.05
N GLY A 37 -9.66 -0.37 18.94
CA GLY A 37 -10.58 -1.34 18.34
C GLY A 37 -9.96 -2.71 18.21
N VAL A 38 -10.51 -3.70 18.89
CA VAL A 38 -10.00 -5.09 18.78
C VAL A 38 -10.25 -5.67 17.39
N THR A 39 -9.48 -6.68 17.04
CA THR A 39 -9.66 -7.39 15.78
C THR A 39 -11.07 -7.98 15.71
N GLY A 40 -11.79 -7.70 14.62
CA GLY A 40 -13.16 -8.16 14.41
C GLY A 40 -14.27 -7.33 15.05
N SER A 41 -13.94 -6.19 15.63
CA SER A 41 -14.97 -5.27 16.15
C SER A 41 -15.62 -4.41 15.06
N GLY A 42 -15.13 -4.45 13.82
CA GLY A 42 -15.66 -3.66 12.70
C GLY A 42 -15.14 -2.21 12.65
N LYS A 43 -13.85 -2.00 12.97
CA LYS A 43 -13.19 -0.68 12.93
C LYS A 43 -13.39 0.05 11.60
N THR A 44 -13.23 -0.67 10.48
CA THR A 44 -13.37 -0.11 9.12
C THR A 44 -14.79 0.46 8.92
N PHE A 45 -15.81 -0.27 9.35
CA PHE A 45 -17.19 0.17 9.27
C PHE A 45 -17.47 1.40 10.16
N THR A 46 -16.89 1.43 11.36
CA THR A 46 -16.95 2.60 12.26
C THR A 46 -16.35 3.83 11.59
N ILE A 47 -15.15 3.72 11.04
CA ILE A 47 -14.49 4.83 10.33
C ILE A 47 -15.29 5.26 9.09
N ALA A 48 -15.88 4.32 8.33
CA ALA A 48 -16.74 4.65 7.20
C ALA A 48 -17.96 5.50 7.63
N ASN A 49 -18.58 5.17 8.76
CA ASN A 49 -19.68 5.97 9.32
C ASN A 49 -19.23 7.36 9.79
N VAL A 50 -18.04 7.45 10.40
CA VAL A 50 -17.46 8.76 10.78
C VAL A 50 -17.23 9.62 9.53
N ILE A 51 -16.61 9.06 8.47
CA ILE A 51 -16.36 9.76 7.20
C ILE A 51 -17.67 10.28 6.59
N LYS A 52 -18.70 9.42 6.55
CA LYS A 52 -20.04 9.83 6.09
C LYS A 52 -20.57 11.03 6.87
N ASN A 53 -20.46 10.98 8.21
CA ASN A 53 -21.02 12.01 9.08
C ASN A 53 -20.30 13.35 8.99
N ILE A 54 -18.97 13.34 8.87
CA ILE A 54 -18.15 14.56 8.78
C ILE A 54 -18.12 15.16 7.38
N ASN A 55 -18.30 14.34 6.36
CA ASN A 55 -18.30 14.73 4.94
C ASN A 55 -17.06 15.56 4.51
N LYS A 56 -15.86 15.11 4.91
CA LYS A 56 -14.55 15.71 4.58
C LYS A 56 -13.70 14.75 3.75
N PRO A 57 -12.87 15.24 2.83
CA PRO A 57 -11.83 14.42 2.21
C PRO A 57 -11.00 13.72 3.27
N THR A 58 -10.74 12.46 3.08
CA THR A 58 -10.06 11.63 4.09
C THR A 58 -8.91 10.84 3.49
N LEU A 59 -7.74 10.91 4.14
CA LEU A 59 -6.61 10.04 3.88
C LEU A 59 -6.60 8.90 4.90
N ILE A 60 -6.62 7.66 4.42
CA ILE A 60 -6.46 6.47 5.26
C ILE A 60 -5.06 5.90 5.01
N LEU A 61 -4.25 5.87 6.05
CA LEU A 61 -2.85 5.46 6.01
C LEU A 61 -2.70 4.06 6.58
N SER A 62 -2.08 3.16 5.79
CA SER A 62 -1.79 1.79 6.19
C SER A 62 -0.29 1.50 6.09
N HIS A 63 0.23 0.59 6.91
CA HIS A 63 1.66 0.31 6.98
C HIS A 63 2.19 -0.57 5.83
N ASN A 64 1.33 -1.22 5.05
CA ASN A 64 1.75 -2.03 3.89
C ASN A 64 0.72 -2.03 2.75
N LYS A 65 1.16 -2.47 1.55
CA LYS A 65 0.31 -2.53 0.33
C LYS A 65 -0.87 -3.50 0.48
N THR A 66 -0.68 -4.65 1.10
CA THR A 66 -1.71 -5.69 1.24
C THR A 66 -2.89 -5.20 2.08
N LEU A 67 -2.60 -4.60 3.23
CA LEU A 67 -3.64 -4.03 4.08
C LEU A 67 -4.30 -2.81 3.42
N ALA A 68 -3.52 -1.96 2.74
CA ALA A 68 -4.07 -0.85 1.97
C ALA A 68 -5.02 -1.34 0.86
N ALA A 69 -4.70 -2.42 0.14
CA ALA A 69 -5.56 -3.00 -0.87
C ALA A 69 -6.85 -3.58 -0.25
N GLN A 70 -6.75 -4.26 0.89
CA GLN A 70 -7.93 -4.74 1.62
C GLN A 70 -8.85 -3.58 2.01
N LEU A 71 -8.31 -2.53 2.64
CA LEU A 71 -9.07 -1.34 3.03
C LEU A 71 -9.71 -0.66 1.79
N TYR A 72 -8.96 -0.55 0.70
CA TYR A 72 -9.51 -0.02 -0.56
C TYR A 72 -10.74 -0.80 -1.02
N GLY A 73 -10.68 -2.13 -1.02
CA GLY A 73 -11.82 -2.98 -1.38
C GLY A 73 -13.01 -2.79 -0.43
N GLU A 74 -12.77 -2.75 0.88
CA GLU A 74 -13.82 -2.53 1.89
C GLU A 74 -14.47 -1.14 1.71
N PHE A 75 -13.70 -0.07 1.55
CA PHE A 75 -14.23 1.28 1.34
C PHE A 75 -14.93 1.47 -0.01
N LYS A 76 -14.47 0.81 -1.07
CA LYS A 76 -15.19 0.76 -2.37
C LYS A 76 -16.58 0.16 -2.21
N ASN A 77 -16.71 -0.89 -1.40
CA ASN A 77 -18.01 -1.50 -1.13
C ASN A 77 -18.92 -0.58 -0.28
N PHE A 78 -18.35 0.16 0.69
CA PHE A 78 -19.11 1.10 1.49
C PHE A 78 -19.51 2.38 0.74
N PHE A 79 -18.69 2.83 -0.19
CA PHE A 79 -18.87 4.07 -0.93
C PHE A 79 -18.80 3.85 -2.47
N PRO A 80 -19.67 3.02 -3.04
CA PRO A 80 -19.60 2.67 -4.47
C PRO A 80 -19.83 3.86 -5.40
N ASN A 81 -20.54 4.90 -4.93
CA ASN A 81 -20.89 6.09 -5.71
C ASN A 81 -19.95 7.29 -5.45
N ASN A 82 -18.98 7.14 -4.54
CA ASN A 82 -18.04 8.20 -4.18
C ASN A 82 -16.63 7.90 -4.70
N ALA A 83 -15.74 8.89 -4.64
CA ALA A 83 -14.36 8.71 -5.05
C ALA A 83 -13.58 7.99 -3.94
N VAL A 84 -13.37 6.70 -4.10
CA VAL A 84 -12.47 5.90 -3.28
C VAL A 84 -11.26 5.55 -4.12
N GLU A 85 -10.10 6.06 -3.73
CA GLU A 85 -8.88 6.05 -4.52
C GLU A 85 -7.77 5.28 -3.81
N TYR A 86 -6.84 4.73 -4.60
CA TYR A 86 -5.73 3.92 -4.10
C TYR A 86 -4.39 4.58 -4.43
N TYR A 87 -3.55 4.80 -3.42
CA TYR A 87 -2.28 5.49 -3.59
C TYR A 87 -1.17 4.78 -2.82
N VAL A 88 -0.43 3.91 -3.49
CA VAL A 88 0.70 3.19 -2.93
C VAL A 88 1.94 3.36 -3.81
N SER A 89 3.08 2.77 -3.43
CA SER A 89 4.26 2.74 -4.29
C SER A 89 3.92 2.03 -5.61
N TYR A 90 4.21 2.68 -6.74
CA TYR A 90 3.95 2.16 -8.08
C TYR A 90 5.07 1.26 -8.62
N TYR A 91 6.05 0.94 -7.77
CA TYR A 91 7.11 0.00 -8.10
C TYR A 91 6.68 -1.43 -7.72
N ASP A 92 6.75 -2.34 -8.68
CA ASP A 92 6.65 -3.78 -8.43
C ASP A 92 7.96 -4.29 -7.86
N TYR A 93 9.07 -3.80 -8.41
CA TYR A 93 10.40 -4.01 -7.90
C TYR A 93 11.10 -2.66 -7.75
N TYR A 94 11.84 -2.48 -6.66
CA TYR A 94 12.62 -1.27 -6.41
C TYR A 94 13.92 -1.59 -5.69
N GLN A 95 15.03 -1.43 -6.39
CA GLN A 95 16.37 -1.41 -5.80
C GLN A 95 16.84 0.04 -5.75
N PRO A 96 16.96 0.64 -4.57
CA PRO A 96 17.45 2.00 -4.47
C PRO A 96 18.92 2.07 -4.83
N GLU A 97 19.33 3.15 -5.51
CA GLU A 97 20.73 3.48 -5.73
C GLU A 97 21.45 3.60 -4.38
N ALA A 98 22.59 2.95 -4.23
CA ALA A 98 23.38 3.00 -3.00
C ALA A 98 24.87 2.82 -3.28
N TYR A 99 25.70 3.32 -2.38
CA TYR A 99 27.13 3.06 -2.38
C TYR A 99 27.58 2.53 -1.01
N LEU A 100 28.30 1.42 -1.04
CA LEU A 100 28.83 0.74 0.13
C LEU A 100 30.34 0.96 0.21
N PRO A 101 30.82 1.94 1.01
CA PRO A 101 32.25 2.27 1.06
C PRO A 101 33.14 1.13 1.57
N SER A 102 32.61 0.24 2.41
CA SER A 102 33.35 -0.89 2.97
C SER A 102 33.76 -1.94 1.94
N THR A 103 33.01 -2.06 0.85
CA THR A 103 33.25 -3.04 -0.22
C THR A 103 33.52 -2.38 -1.57
N ASP A 104 33.57 -1.04 -1.61
CA ASP A 104 33.67 -0.24 -2.84
C ASP A 104 32.63 -0.68 -3.91
N THR A 105 31.40 -0.93 -3.45
CA THR A 105 30.33 -1.44 -4.30
C THR A 105 29.30 -0.37 -4.55
N TYR A 106 29.09 -0.02 -5.83
CA TYR A 106 27.99 0.83 -6.27
C TYR A 106 26.84 -0.05 -6.75
N LEU A 107 25.66 0.16 -6.17
CA LEU A 107 24.40 -0.46 -6.56
C LEU A 107 23.63 0.54 -7.41
N GLU A 108 23.43 0.20 -8.66
CA GLU A 108 22.62 1.02 -9.56
C GLU A 108 21.13 0.93 -9.18
N LYS A 109 20.41 2.02 -9.45
CA LYS A 109 18.95 2.03 -9.28
C LYS A 109 18.34 1.10 -10.32
N ASP A 110 17.56 0.12 -9.86
CA ASP A 110 16.75 -0.74 -10.70
C ASP A 110 15.28 -0.71 -10.23
N LEU A 111 14.36 -0.67 -11.19
CA LEU A 111 12.93 -0.56 -10.88
C LEU A 111 12.06 -1.11 -12.02
N ALA A 112 10.92 -1.64 -11.63
CA ALA A 112 9.83 -1.98 -12.53
C ALA A 112 8.57 -1.20 -12.11
N ILE A 113 7.99 -0.43 -13.03
CA ILE A 113 6.80 0.38 -12.79
C ILE A 113 5.56 -0.46 -13.09
N ASN A 114 4.61 -0.42 -12.16
CA ASN A 114 3.27 -0.96 -12.37
C ASN A 114 2.36 0.14 -12.93
N ASP A 115 2.04 0.03 -14.20
CA ASP A 115 1.20 1.02 -14.90
C ASP A 115 -0.21 1.12 -14.33
N GLU A 116 -0.74 0.03 -13.76
CA GLU A 116 -2.08 0.05 -13.17
C GLU A 116 -2.09 0.86 -11.87
N ILE A 117 -1.05 0.70 -11.05
CA ILE A 117 -0.88 1.52 -9.85
C ILE A 117 -0.60 2.98 -10.21
N ASP A 118 0.16 3.25 -11.26
CA ASP A 118 0.41 4.62 -11.72
C ASP A 118 -0.90 5.32 -12.16
N LYS A 119 -1.78 4.62 -12.90
CA LYS A 119 -3.14 5.07 -13.21
C LYS A 119 -3.93 5.42 -11.94
N LEU A 120 -3.93 4.53 -10.94
CA LEU A 120 -4.67 4.75 -9.69
C LEU A 120 -4.12 5.96 -8.90
N ARG A 121 -2.80 6.19 -8.94
CA ARG A 121 -2.18 7.38 -8.34
C ARG A 121 -2.61 8.66 -9.04
N LEU A 122 -2.65 8.67 -10.37
CA LEU A 122 -3.17 9.79 -11.15
C LEU A 122 -4.67 10.01 -10.89
N ALA A 123 -5.46 8.96 -10.76
CA ALA A 123 -6.88 9.06 -10.39
C ALA A 123 -7.07 9.72 -9.03
N ALA A 124 -6.27 9.31 -8.02
CA ALA A 124 -6.32 9.88 -6.69
C ALA A 124 -6.00 11.40 -6.69
N THR A 125 -4.92 11.82 -7.37
CA THR A 125 -4.55 13.24 -7.46
C THR A 125 -5.57 14.05 -8.23
N SER A 126 -6.12 13.51 -9.30
CA SER A 126 -7.17 14.15 -10.10
C SER A 126 -8.47 14.32 -9.29
N ALA A 127 -8.87 13.30 -8.54
CA ALA A 127 -10.03 13.36 -7.66
C ALA A 127 -9.87 14.45 -6.57
N LEU A 128 -8.71 14.53 -5.93
CA LEU A 128 -8.42 15.54 -4.91
C LEU A 128 -8.49 16.96 -5.46
N LEU A 129 -7.93 17.19 -6.66
CA LEU A 129 -7.91 18.52 -7.30
C LEU A 129 -9.22 18.87 -8.03
N SER A 130 -10.15 17.93 -8.14
CA SER A 130 -11.46 18.20 -8.77
C SER A 130 -12.37 19.13 -7.97
N GLY A 131 -12.03 19.41 -6.70
CA GLY A 131 -12.86 20.18 -5.77
C GLY A 131 -13.97 19.35 -5.10
N ARG A 132 -14.03 18.04 -5.33
CA ARG A 132 -14.93 17.12 -4.61
C ARG A 132 -14.56 17.07 -3.13
N LYS A 133 -15.58 16.92 -2.27
CA LYS A 133 -15.38 16.67 -0.84
C LYS A 133 -15.53 15.20 -0.46
N ASP A 134 -16.15 14.43 -1.34
CA ASP A 134 -16.46 13.01 -1.14
C ASP A 134 -15.33 12.11 -1.68
N VAL A 135 -14.10 12.36 -1.25
CA VAL A 135 -12.88 11.64 -1.65
C VAL A 135 -12.27 10.93 -0.46
N VAL A 136 -12.08 9.63 -0.56
CA VAL A 136 -11.27 8.82 0.37
C VAL A 136 -10.07 8.27 -0.39
N VAL A 137 -8.88 8.58 0.08
CA VAL A 137 -7.64 8.01 -0.48
C VAL A 137 -7.06 7.02 0.51
N ILE A 138 -6.91 5.77 0.08
CA ILE A 138 -6.24 4.74 0.86
C ILE A 138 -4.78 4.66 0.40
N SER A 139 -3.85 4.87 1.32
CA SER A 139 -2.43 4.96 1.01
C SER A 139 -1.55 4.11 1.93
N SER A 140 -0.38 3.75 1.43
CA SER A 140 0.74 3.34 2.26
C SER A 140 1.59 4.57 2.65
N VAL A 141 2.69 4.36 3.38
CA VAL A 141 3.64 5.46 3.70
C VAL A 141 4.25 6.13 2.47
N SER A 142 4.01 5.63 1.27
CA SER A 142 4.42 6.29 0.02
C SER A 142 3.82 7.71 -0.15
N CYS A 143 2.75 8.03 0.55
CA CYS A 143 2.13 9.36 0.53
C CYS A 143 3.03 10.49 1.05
N ILE A 144 4.07 10.18 1.85
CA ILE A 144 5.01 11.18 2.38
C ILE A 144 6.24 11.40 1.49
N TYR A 145 6.37 10.65 0.39
CA TYR A 145 7.45 10.81 -0.58
C TYR A 145 7.16 11.92 -1.59
N GLY A 146 8.25 12.47 -2.14
CA GLY A 146 8.19 13.57 -3.10
C GLY A 146 7.33 13.29 -4.32
N MET A 147 6.53 14.27 -4.69
CA MET A 147 5.67 14.32 -5.87
C MET A 147 5.89 15.63 -6.62
N GLY A 148 5.29 15.75 -7.80
CA GLY A 148 5.22 17.02 -8.51
C GLY A 148 4.43 18.11 -7.73
N ASN A 149 4.64 19.37 -8.12
CA ASN A 149 3.96 20.50 -7.52
C ASN A 149 2.44 20.46 -7.85
N PRO A 150 1.55 20.47 -6.84
CA PRO A 150 0.10 20.48 -7.08
C PRO A 150 -0.37 21.65 -7.95
N SER A 151 0.25 22.84 -7.79
CA SER A 151 -0.11 24.02 -8.57
C SER A 151 0.22 23.85 -10.05
N ASP A 152 1.36 23.25 -10.38
CA ASP A 152 1.75 23.00 -11.77
C ASP A 152 0.84 21.96 -12.40
N PHE A 153 0.46 20.93 -11.64
CA PHE A 153 -0.50 19.94 -12.09
C PHE A 153 -1.87 20.58 -12.35
N TYR A 154 -2.37 21.41 -11.44
CA TYR A 154 -3.66 22.08 -11.56
C TYR A 154 -3.68 23.09 -12.72
N ASN A 155 -2.62 23.86 -12.92
CA ASN A 155 -2.53 24.87 -13.99
C ASN A 155 -2.53 24.26 -15.40
N ASN A 156 -2.22 22.97 -15.52
CA ASN A 156 -2.24 22.22 -16.78
C ASN A 156 -3.53 21.40 -16.98
N VAL A 157 -4.55 21.61 -16.14
CA VAL A 157 -5.88 21.02 -16.35
C VAL A 157 -6.57 21.73 -17.52
N ILE A 158 -7.11 20.94 -18.45
CA ILE A 158 -7.82 21.46 -19.61
C ILE A 158 -9.32 21.39 -19.34
N GLU A 159 -9.95 22.55 -19.19
CA GLU A 159 -11.41 22.63 -19.06
C GLU A 159 -12.05 22.78 -20.43
N ILE A 160 -12.92 21.85 -20.78
CA ILE A 160 -13.71 21.86 -22.00
C ILE A 160 -15.22 21.88 -21.67
N LYS A 161 -15.97 22.55 -22.53
CA LYS A 161 -17.42 22.67 -22.38
C LYS A 161 -18.07 22.62 -23.75
N ARG A 162 -19.17 21.90 -23.87
CA ARG A 162 -19.98 21.85 -25.08
C ARG A 162 -20.48 23.24 -25.46
N GLY A 163 -20.45 23.57 -26.74
CA GLY A 163 -20.79 24.90 -27.25
C GLY A 163 -19.74 25.98 -27.03
N LYS A 164 -18.58 25.64 -26.45
CA LYS A 164 -17.47 26.58 -26.25
C LYS A 164 -16.64 26.68 -27.53
N LEU A 165 -16.41 27.91 -27.98
CA LEU A 165 -15.44 28.18 -29.05
C LEU A 165 -14.03 27.88 -28.56
N LEU A 166 -13.36 26.93 -29.19
CA LEU A 166 -11.99 26.52 -28.90
C LEU A 166 -11.37 25.97 -30.19
N ASP A 167 -10.40 26.71 -30.74
CA ASP A 167 -9.64 26.22 -31.89
C ASP A 167 -9.04 24.84 -31.61
N ARG A 168 -9.27 23.91 -32.50
CA ARG A 168 -8.83 22.51 -32.35
C ARG A 168 -7.31 22.41 -32.21
N ASN A 169 -6.53 23.20 -32.93
CA ASN A 169 -5.06 23.16 -32.83
C ASN A 169 -4.57 23.70 -31.49
N VAL A 170 -5.25 24.70 -30.94
CA VAL A 170 -4.98 25.17 -29.57
C VAL A 170 -5.28 24.07 -28.56
N PHE A 171 -6.40 23.36 -28.72
CA PHE A 171 -6.73 22.22 -27.87
C PHE A 171 -5.67 21.11 -27.96
N LEU A 172 -5.22 20.73 -29.16
CA LEU A 172 -4.18 19.72 -29.35
C LEU A 172 -2.84 20.13 -28.70
N ARG A 173 -2.47 21.41 -28.79
CA ARG A 173 -1.28 21.92 -28.10
C ARG A 173 -1.40 21.80 -26.59
N ARG A 174 -2.55 22.16 -26.00
CA ARG A 174 -2.80 21.97 -24.57
C ARG A 174 -2.70 20.52 -24.13
N LEU A 175 -3.14 19.55 -24.96
CA LEU A 175 -2.97 18.13 -24.68
C LEU A 175 -1.47 17.76 -24.59
N VAL A 176 -0.66 18.25 -25.54
CA VAL A 176 0.80 18.02 -25.51
C VAL A 176 1.45 18.70 -24.30
N ASP A 177 1.04 19.93 -23.96
CA ASP A 177 1.52 20.64 -22.78
C ASP A 177 1.13 19.88 -21.49
N SER A 178 0.00 19.19 -21.48
CA SER A 178 -0.46 18.30 -20.39
C SER A 178 0.12 16.89 -20.47
N LEU A 179 1.19 16.70 -21.26
CA LEU A 179 1.96 15.46 -21.42
C LEU A 179 1.24 14.30 -22.08
N TYR A 180 0.13 14.54 -22.81
CA TYR A 180 -0.44 13.54 -23.69
C TYR A 180 0.37 13.45 -24.98
N VAL A 181 0.60 12.23 -25.46
CA VAL A 181 1.37 11.97 -26.67
C VAL A 181 0.44 11.67 -27.84
N ARG A 182 0.64 12.35 -28.99
CA ARG A 182 -0.13 12.03 -30.20
C ARG A 182 0.34 10.71 -30.78
N ASN A 183 -0.59 9.78 -30.93
CA ASN A 183 -0.37 8.50 -31.61
C ASN A 183 -1.63 8.12 -32.39
N ASP A 184 -1.57 8.29 -33.71
CA ASP A 184 -2.72 8.03 -34.60
C ASP A 184 -2.83 6.53 -34.98
N LEU A 185 -1.78 5.72 -34.74
CA LEU A 185 -1.75 4.29 -35.04
C LEU A 185 -2.25 3.44 -33.87
N GLU A 186 -1.70 3.68 -32.70
CA GLU A 186 -2.04 2.96 -31.46
C GLU A 186 -2.46 3.94 -30.38
N LEU A 187 -3.66 3.74 -29.85
CA LEU A 187 -4.18 4.58 -28.79
C LEU A 187 -4.02 3.87 -27.45
N ASN A 188 -2.93 4.16 -26.76
CA ASN A 188 -2.63 3.69 -25.43
C ASN A 188 -2.95 4.77 -24.39
N ARG A 189 -2.97 4.41 -23.11
CA ARG A 189 -3.22 5.33 -22.01
C ARG A 189 -2.18 6.47 -22.01
N GLY A 190 -2.65 7.71 -21.82
CA GLY A 190 -1.84 8.91 -21.95
C GLY A 190 -1.61 9.37 -23.41
N ASN A 191 -2.24 8.71 -24.39
CA ASN A 191 -2.16 9.12 -25.79
C ASN A 191 -3.47 9.74 -26.27
N PHE A 192 -3.37 10.54 -27.33
CA PHE A 192 -4.52 10.98 -28.10
C PHE A 192 -4.31 10.77 -29.58
N ARG A 193 -5.41 10.63 -30.32
CA ARG A 193 -5.40 10.56 -31.78
C ARG A 193 -6.42 11.51 -32.37
N VAL A 194 -6.20 11.91 -33.63
CA VAL A 194 -7.06 12.83 -34.34
C VAL A 194 -7.58 12.15 -35.61
N LYS A 195 -8.89 12.10 -35.76
CA LYS A 195 -9.57 11.59 -36.96
C LYS A 195 -10.61 12.59 -37.45
N GLY A 196 -10.25 13.40 -38.44
CA GLY A 196 -11.10 14.49 -38.91
C GLY A 196 -11.37 15.52 -37.80
N ASP A 197 -12.59 15.73 -37.45
CA ASP A 197 -13.03 16.68 -36.43
C ASP A 197 -13.19 16.02 -35.04
N THR A 198 -12.76 14.77 -34.91
CA THR A 198 -12.83 14.00 -33.67
C THR A 198 -11.45 13.82 -33.07
N VAL A 199 -11.35 14.10 -31.77
CA VAL A 199 -10.16 13.84 -30.96
C VAL A 199 -10.51 12.80 -29.91
N ASP A 200 -9.89 11.62 -29.99
CA ASP A 200 -9.98 10.57 -28.99
C ASP A 200 -8.79 10.65 -28.05
N ILE A 201 -9.04 10.76 -26.75
CA ILE A 201 -8.01 10.88 -25.70
C ILE A 201 -8.15 9.69 -24.77
N TYR A 202 -7.10 8.87 -24.67
CA TYR A 202 -7.08 7.81 -23.66
C TYR A 202 -6.55 8.41 -22.36
N LEU A 203 -7.47 8.66 -21.43
CA LEU A 203 -7.15 9.33 -20.17
C LEU A 203 -6.11 8.53 -19.36
N ALA A 204 -5.12 9.23 -18.83
CA ALA A 204 -4.03 8.60 -18.08
C ALA A 204 -4.50 8.01 -16.73
N TYR A 205 -5.59 8.53 -16.18
CA TYR A 205 -6.19 8.22 -14.89
C TYR A 205 -7.49 7.41 -14.96
N SER A 206 -7.87 6.91 -16.15
CA SER A 206 -9.11 6.17 -16.37
C SER A 206 -8.90 5.02 -17.35
N ASP A 207 -9.81 4.05 -17.31
CA ASP A 207 -9.86 2.95 -18.28
C ASP A 207 -10.65 3.31 -19.55
N ASN A 208 -11.19 4.52 -19.62
CA ASN A 208 -12.07 4.95 -20.70
C ASN A 208 -11.42 6.00 -21.58
N LEU A 209 -11.90 6.11 -22.81
CA LEU A 209 -11.55 7.18 -23.74
C LEU A 209 -12.49 8.37 -23.55
N LEU A 210 -11.95 9.56 -23.66
CA LEU A 210 -12.73 10.77 -23.84
C LEU A 210 -12.70 11.15 -25.31
N ARG A 211 -13.86 11.20 -25.94
CA ARG A 211 -14.05 11.65 -27.32
C ARG A 211 -14.58 13.06 -27.35
N VAL A 212 -13.83 13.96 -27.96
CA VAL A 212 -14.21 15.36 -28.18
C VAL A 212 -14.46 15.57 -29.66
N MET A 213 -15.68 15.92 -30.02
CA MET A 213 -16.07 16.22 -31.39
C MET A 213 -16.16 17.72 -31.58
N PHE A 214 -15.59 18.19 -32.68
CA PHE A 214 -15.60 19.60 -33.10
C PHE A 214 -16.50 19.81 -34.27
N TRP A 215 -17.19 20.95 -34.29
CA TRP A 215 -17.84 21.50 -35.47
C TRP A 215 -17.19 22.84 -35.74
N ASP A 216 -16.30 22.88 -36.74
CA ASP A 216 -15.39 24.01 -36.97
C ASP A 216 -14.53 24.27 -35.70
N ASP A 217 -14.62 25.44 -35.12
CA ASP A 217 -13.92 25.84 -33.86
C ASP A 217 -14.82 25.74 -32.61
N GLU A 218 -15.92 25.00 -32.66
CA GLU A 218 -16.84 24.80 -31.54
C GLU A 218 -16.82 23.34 -31.06
N ILE A 219 -16.85 23.09 -29.77
CA ILE A 219 -17.01 21.75 -29.22
C ILE A 219 -18.48 21.34 -29.33
N ASP A 220 -18.80 20.41 -30.25
CA ASP A 220 -20.14 19.90 -30.48
C ASP A 220 -20.56 18.83 -29.46
N ALA A 221 -19.66 17.89 -29.13
CA ALA A 221 -19.94 16.86 -28.14
C ALA A 221 -18.71 16.41 -27.37
N ILE A 222 -18.95 15.97 -26.13
CA ILE A 222 -17.95 15.38 -25.23
C ILE A 222 -18.53 14.04 -24.76
N GLU A 223 -17.92 12.93 -25.16
CA GLU A 223 -18.43 11.59 -24.89
C GLU A 223 -17.37 10.70 -24.21
N GLU A 224 -17.81 9.85 -23.30
CA GLU A 224 -17.00 8.79 -22.74
C GLU A 224 -17.23 7.50 -23.51
N ILE A 225 -16.16 6.87 -23.96
CA ILE A 225 -16.18 5.70 -24.84
C ILE A 225 -15.40 4.55 -24.17
N ASP A 226 -15.95 3.37 -24.22
CA ASP A 226 -15.22 2.16 -23.87
C ASP A 226 -14.16 1.86 -24.95
N PRO A 227 -12.88 1.77 -24.60
CA PRO A 227 -11.79 1.62 -25.58
C PRO A 227 -11.81 0.28 -26.32
N ILE A 228 -12.45 -0.75 -25.76
CA ILE A 228 -12.48 -2.11 -26.32
C ILE A 228 -13.68 -2.27 -27.24
N SER A 229 -14.88 -1.98 -26.75
CA SER A 229 -16.11 -2.15 -27.50
C SER A 229 -16.45 -0.98 -28.42
N GLY A 230 -15.86 0.21 -28.17
CA GLY A 230 -16.20 1.45 -28.85
C GLY A 230 -17.57 2.00 -28.49
N ILE A 231 -18.25 1.43 -27.50
CA ILE A 231 -19.59 1.84 -27.06
C ILE A 231 -19.50 3.13 -26.26
N ARG A 232 -20.43 4.05 -26.48
CA ARG A 232 -20.59 5.25 -25.68
C ARG A 232 -21.13 4.90 -24.29
N LEU A 233 -20.37 5.26 -23.26
CA LEU A 233 -20.73 5.05 -21.85
C LEU A 233 -21.48 6.24 -21.26
N GLY A 234 -21.12 7.47 -21.71
CA GLY A 234 -21.69 8.70 -21.18
C GLY A 234 -21.51 9.89 -22.12
N GLN A 235 -22.18 11.00 -21.80
CA GLN A 235 -22.04 12.28 -22.48
C GLN A 235 -21.99 13.38 -21.42
N PHE A 236 -21.13 14.38 -21.63
CA PHE A 236 -20.91 15.46 -20.69
C PHE A 236 -21.17 16.83 -21.32
N GLU A 237 -21.70 17.76 -20.54
CA GLU A 237 -21.81 19.16 -20.92
C GLU A 237 -20.47 19.92 -20.68
N GLU A 238 -19.73 19.48 -19.66
CA GLU A 238 -18.40 20.00 -19.34
C GLU A 238 -17.50 18.87 -18.79
N TYR A 239 -16.21 18.95 -19.07
CA TYR A 239 -15.24 17.97 -18.61
C TYR A 239 -13.90 18.64 -18.29
N ARG A 240 -13.16 18.05 -17.31
CA ARG A 240 -11.79 18.45 -16.96
C ARG A 240 -10.83 17.34 -17.30
N ILE A 241 -9.90 17.61 -18.20
CA ILE A 241 -8.83 16.68 -18.57
C ILE A 241 -7.61 17.01 -17.71
N TYR A 242 -7.20 16.07 -16.88
CA TYR A 242 -6.03 16.17 -16.02
C TYR A 242 -4.78 15.73 -16.76
N PRO A 243 -3.58 16.24 -16.39
CA PRO A 243 -2.31 15.85 -17.00
C PRO A 243 -2.04 14.36 -16.99
N ALA A 244 -1.28 13.90 -17.97
CA ALA A 244 -0.94 12.48 -18.12
C ALA A 244 0.20 12.00 -17.19
N ASN A 245 0.84 12.91 -16.45
CA ASN A 245 1.92 12.58 -15.52
C ASN A 245 1.86 13.49 -14.29
N LEU A 246 2.29 12.98 -13.14
CA LEU A 246 2.35 13.74 -11.88
C LEU A 246 3.48 14.78 -11.86
N PHE A 247 4.54 14.58 -12.63
CA PHE A 247 5.68 15.48 -12.72
C PHE A 247 5.56 16.36 -13.96
N MET A 248 4.97 17.55 -13.75
CA MET A 248 4.79 18.54 -14.81
C MET A 248 5.98 19.52 -14.84
N THR A 249 6.55 19.71 -16.01
CA THR A 249 7.65 20.67 -16.21
C THR A 249 7.52 21.36 -17.57
N THR A 250 7.50 22.67 -17.60
CA THR A 250 7.54 23.43 -18.87
C THR A 250 8.96 23.44 -19.43
N LYS A 251 9.11 23.60 -20.76
CA LYS A 251 10.44 23.71 -21.40
C LYS A 251 11.27 24.85 -20.82
N GLU A 252 10.63 25.97 -20.46
CA GLU A 252 11.34 27.11 -19.85
C GLU A 252 11.83 26.77 -18.45
N SER A 253 11.01 26.09 -17.63
CA SER A 253 11.42 25.61 -16.31
C SER A 253 12.53 24.58 -16.40
N GLN A 254 12.47 23.67 -17.40
CA GLN A 254 13.51 22.69 -17.66
C GLN A 254 14.85 23.32 -18.00
N LEU A 255 14.88 24.30 -18.93
CA LEU A 255 16.10 25.01 -19.30
C LEU A 255 16.68 25.78 -18.11
N ARG A 256 15.84 26.45 -17.34
CA ARG A 256 16.25 27.16 -16.12
C ARG A 256 16.85 26.20 -15.09
N ALA A 257 16.19 25.05 -14.88
CA ALA A 257 16.69 24.02 -13.96
C ALA A 257 18.06 23.50 -14.40
N ILE A 258 18.27 23.22 -15.70
CA ILE A 258 19.56 22.76 -16.23
C ILE A 258 20.65 23.79 -15.95
N HIS A 259 20.44 25.09 -16.21
CA HIS A 259 21.43 26.12 -15.91
C HIS A 259 21.77 26.18 -14.41
N GLN A 260 20.78 26.10 -13.53
CA GLN A 260 21.03 26.08 -12.09
C GLN A 260 21.82 24.86 -11.64
N ILE A 261 21.52 23.69 -12.23
CA ILE A 261 22.26 22.44 -11.96
C ILE A 261 23.72 22.57 -12.39
N GLU A 262 24.00 23.14 -13.58
CA GLU A 262 25.35 23.35 -14.09
C GLU A 262 26.16 24.34 -13.23
N ASP A 263 25.51 25.42 -12.76
CA ASP A 263 26.12 26.37 -11.84
C ASP A 263 26.49 25.74 -10.49
N ASP A 264 25.59 24.94 -9.92
CA ASP A 264 25.83 24.25 -8.65
C ASP A 264 26.83 23.10 -8.81
N LEU A 265 26.82 22.39 -9.94
CA LEU A 265 27.83 21.38 -10.28
C LEU A 265 29.24 21.99 -10.26
N THR A 266 29.42 23.15 -10.86
CA THR A 266 30.72 23.83 -10.89
C THR A 266 31.23 24.12 -9.46
N LYS A 267 30.34 24.56 -8.56
CA LYS A 267 30.68 24.83 -7.16
C LYS A 267 31.04 23.54 -6.40
N GLU A 268 30.23 22.47 -6.60
CA GLU A 268 30.45 21.20 -5.91
C GLU A 268 31.73 20.50 -6.37
N VAL A 269 32.06 20.56 -7.67
CA VAL A 269 33.30 20.02 -8.22
C VAL A 269 34.49 20.77 -7.63
N ALA A 270 34.48 22.11 -7.65
CA ALA A 270 35.53 22.91 -7.02
C ALA A 270 35.75 22.58 -5.53
N ARG A 271 34.65 22.38 -4.79
CA ARG A 271 34.72 21.95 -3.39
C ARG A 271 35.40 20.60 -3.22
N PHE A 272 35.10 19.61 -4.06
CA PHE A 272 35.78 18.31 -4.00
C PHE A 272 37.27 18.40 -4.31
N GLU A 273 37.65 19.25 -5.28
CA GLU A 273 39.07 19.53 -5.59
C GLU A 273 39.80 20.17 -4.42
N GLU A 274 39.21 21.18 -3.78
CA GLU A 274 39.74 21.84 -2.59
C GLU A 274 39.91 20.86 -1.40
N MET A 275 39.01 19.90 -1.28
CA MET A 275 39.08 18.82 -0.27
C MET A 275 40.11 17.73 -0.60
N GLY A 276 40.81 17.82 -1.73
CA GLY A 276 41.78 16.82 -2.17
C GLY A 276 41.13 15.51 -2.69
N LYS A 277 39.93 15.59 -3.23
CA LYS A 277 39.14 14.45 -3.73
C LYS A 277 38.93 14.55 -5.25
N PRO A 278 39.98 14.47 -6.08
CA PRO A 278 39.87 14.67 -7.53
C PRO A 278 39.10 13.56 -8.25
N TYR A 279 39.05 12.34 -7.71
CA TYR A 279 38.29 11.23 -8.30
C TYR A 279 36.80 11.43 -8.12
N GLU A 280 36.36 11.87 -6.95
CA GLU A 280 34.97 12.21 -6.66
C GLU A 280 34.52 13.42 -7.47
N ALA A 281 35.36 14.44 -7.61
CA ALA A 281 35.12 15.61 -8.44
C ALA A 281 34.88 15.21 -9.91
N LYS A 282 35.76 14.37 -10.46
CA LYS A 282 35.66 13.89 -11.85
C LYS A 282 34.37 13.04 -12.03
N ARG A 283 34.11 12.11 -11.13
CA ARG A 283 32.91 11.25 -11.19
C ARG A 283 31.64 12.07 -11.19
N LEU A 284 31.53 13.05 -10.29
CA LEU A 284 30.36 13.91 -10.19
C LEU A 284 30.18 14.72 -11.48
N TYR A 285 31.26 15.31 -12.01
CA TYR A 285 31.23 16.07 -13.24
C TYR A 285 30.75 15.24 -14.43
N GLU A 286 31.33 14.05 -14.64
CA GLU A 286 30.96 13.17 -15.75
C GLU A 286 29.51 12.71 -15.65
N ARG A 287 29.05 12.33 -14.45
CA ARG A 287 27.69 11.86 -14.22
C ARG A 287 26.66 12.95 -14.47
N VAL A 288 26.85 14.11 -13.87
CA VAL A 288 25.85 15.20 -13.99
C VAL A 288 25.82 15.77 -15.40
N THR A 289 26.97 15.90 -16.06
CA THR A 289 27.03 16.34 -17.45
C THR A 289 26.24 15.39 -18.36
N TYR A 290 26.45 14.08 -18.20
CA TYR A 290 25.68 13.08 -18.93
C TYR A 290 24.17 13.17 -18.63
N ASP A 291 23.78 13.30 -17.38
CA ASP A 291 22.37 13.46 -16.99
C ASP A 291 21.75 14.70 -17.64
N MET A 292 22.50 15.83 -17.73
CA MET A 292 22.01 17.08 -18.37
C MET A 292 21.86 16.93 -19.88
N GLU A 293 22.76 16.21 -20.54
CA GLU A 293 22.63 15.88 -21.97
C GLU A 293 21.38 15.03 -22.23
N MET A 294 21.15 14.00 -21.42
CA MET A 294 19.95 13.16 -21.51
C MET A 294 18.66 13.96 -21.31
N ILE A 295 18.63 14.87 -20.34
CA ILE A 295 17.45 15.72 -20.10
C ILE A 295 17.23 16.68 -21.27
N ARG A 296 18.29 17.25 -21.89
CA ARG A 296 18.14 18.13 -23.05
C ARG A 296 17.59 17.41 -24.28
N GLU A 297 18.09 16.20 -24.54
CA GLU A 297 17.74 15.46 -25.76
C GLU A 297 16.44 14.65 -25.61
N LEU A 298 16.24 13.99 -24.47
CA LEU A 298 15.14 13.06 -24.23
C LEU A 298 14.08 13.56 -23.25
N GLY A 299 14.36 14.66 -22.55
CA GLY A 299 13.48 15.21 -21.52
C GLY A 299 13.57 14.52 -20.17
N HIS A 300 14.37 13.46 -20.03
CA HIS A 300 14.53 12.71 -18.79
C HIS A 300 15.92 12.05 -18.67
N CYS A 301 16.31 11.67 -17.47
CA CYS A 301 17.48 10.82 -17.20
C CYS A 301 17.18 9.84 -16.05
N SER A 302 18.03 8.80 -15.94
CA SER A 302 17.95 7.89 -14.78
C SER A 302 18.29 8.63 -13.49
N GLY A 303 17.37 8.63 -12.52
CA GLY A 303 17.53 9.35 -11.27
C GLY A 303 17.24 10.86 -11.35
N ILE A 304 16.41 11.30 -12.31
CA ILE A 304 15.98 12.69 -12.47
C ILE A 304 15.40 13.28 -11.18
N GLU A 305 14.83 12.45 -10.32
CA GLU A 305 14.30 12.87 -9.03
C GLU A 305 15.35 13.48 -8.10
N ASN A 306 16.63 13.17 -8.28
CA ASN A 306 17.72 13.80 -7.51
C ASN A 306 17.91 15.30 -7.82
N TYR A 307 17.30 15.77 -8.90
CA TYR A 307 17.28 17.16 -9.33
C TYR A 307 15.92 17.83 -9.11
N SER A 308 14.97 17.17 -8.43
CA SER A 308 13.57 17.61 -8.30
C SER A 308 13.42 19.05 -7.80
N ARG A 309 14.26 19.51 -6.85
CA ARG A 309 14.18 20.87 -6.31
C ARG A 309 14.33 21.95 -7.38
N TYR A 310 15.17 21.71 -8.40
CA TYR A 310 15.39 22.69 -9.48
C TYR A 310 14.19 22.79 -10.41
N PHE A 311 13.56 21.64 -10.70
CA PHE A 311 12.34 21.59 -11.52
C PHE A 311 11.13 22.18 -10.78
N ASP A 312 11.02 21.94 -9.48
CA ASP A 312 9.96 22.49 -8.63
C ASP A 312 10.20 23.96 -8.24
N GLY A 313 11.39 24.52 -8.51
CA GLY A 313 11.77 25.87 -8.10
C GLY A 313 11.87 26.05 -6.58
N ARG A 314 12.17 24.98 -5.83
CA ARG A 314 12.31 24.99 -4.36
C ARG A 314 13.72 25.37 -3.94
N ASP A 315 13.83 26.07 -2.81
CA ASP A 315 15.11 26.32 -2.17
C ASP A 315 15.70 25.04 -1.55
N ALA A 316 17.03 24.98 -1.47
CA ALA A 316 17.75 23.88 -0.84
C ALA A 316 17.29 23.68 0.61
N GLY A 317 17.07 22.39 0.99
CA GLY A 317 16.66 22.00 2.34
C GLY A 317 15.16 22.12 2.61
N THR A 318 14.37 22.71 1.72
CA THR A 318 12.91 22.77 1.86
C THR A 318 12.28 21.38 1.65
N ARG A 319 11.13 21.14 2.28
CA ARG A 319 10.44 19.87 2.10
C ARG A 319 9.92 19.69 0.67
N PRO A 320 9.90 18.49 0.12
CA PRO A 320 9.24 18.23 -1.16
C PRO A 320 7.72 18.32 -1.00
N TYR A 321 7.03 18.54 -2.12
CA TYR A 321 5.60 18.30 -2.20
C TYR A 321 5.31 16.81 -2.09
N CYS A 322 4.19 16.46 -1.47
CA CYS A 322 3.76 15.07 -1.30
C CYS A 322 2.24 14.96 -1.48
N LEU A 323 1.67 13.77 -1.34
CA LEU A 323 0.23 13.57 -1.52
C LEU A 323 -0.62 14.48 -0.61
N LEU A 324 -0.14 14.77 0.60
CA LEU A 324 -0.88 15.62 1.55
C LEU A 324 -1.07 17.06 1.01
N ASP A 325 -0.20 17.54 0.14
CA ASP A 325 -0.31 18.87 -0.48
C ASP A 325 -1.41 18.94 -1.56
N PHE A 326 -1.93 17.80 -2.02
CA PHE A 326 -3.05 17.73 -2.95
C PHE A 326 -4.41 17.77 -2.25
N PHE A 327 -4.43 17.53 -0.93
CA PHE A 327 -5.65 17.64 -0.12
C PHE A 327 -6.00 19.12 0.11
N PRO A 328 -7.29 19.44 0.29
CA PRO A 328 -7.68 20.78 0.77
C PRO A 328 -7.21 20.97 2.22
N ASP A 329 -7.20 22.22 2.69
CA ASP A 329 -6.78 22.53 4.06
C ASP A 329 -7.56 21.82 5.17
N ASP A 330 -8.82 21.49 4.91
CA ASP A 330 -9.72 20.80 5.84
C ASP A 330 -9.96 19.36 5.39
N PHE A 331 -9.13 18.47 5.87
CA PHE A 331 -9.24 17.02 5.62
C PHE A 331 -8.91 16.22 6.88
N LEU A 332 -9.34 14.97 6.91
CA LEU A 332 -9.07 14.03 8.00
C LEU A 332 -7.98 13.04 7.59
N ILE A 333 -7.08 12.72 8.53
CA ILE A 333 -6.17 11.58 8.41
C ILE A 333 -6.62 10.48 9.36
N VAL A 334 -6.75 9.27 8.87
CA VAL A 334 -6.95 8.06 9.65
C VAL A 334 -5.70 7.19 9.50
N ILE A 335 -5.03 6.88 10.61
CA ILE A 335 -3.83 6.04 10.59
C ILE A 335 -4.21 4.67 11.13
N ASP A 336 -4.35 3.71 10.22
CA ASP A 336 -4.66 2.33 10.59
C ASP A 336 -3.42 1.59 11.07
N GLU A 337 -3.61 0.69 12.06
CA GLU A 337 -2.55 0.03 12.82
C GLU A 337 -1.45 1.04 13.22
N SER A 338 -1.87 2.14 13.82
CA SER A 338 -1.04 3.33 14.10
C SER A 338 0.22 3.03 14.89
N HIS A 339 0.18 2.06 15.82
CA HIS A 339 1.33 1.59 16.58
C HIS A 339 2.48 1.01 15.71
N VAL A 340 2.21 0.69 14.43
CA VAL A 340 3.20 0.28 13.41
C VAL A 340 3.43 1.39 12.41
N SER A 341 2.35 2.03 11.93
CA SER A 341 2.41 3.04 10.86
C SER A 341 3.15 4.31 11.30
N VAL A 342 2.95 4.79 12.54
CA VAL A 342 3.61 5.98 13.06
C VAL A 342 5.13 5.81 13.20
N PRO A 343 5.65 4.74 13.82
CA PRO A 343 7.09 4.46 13.83
C PRO A 343 7.70 4.32 12.44
N GLN A 344 6.95 3.76 11.47
CA GLN A 344 7.40 3.64 10.10
C GLN A 344 7.58 5.02 9.44
N ILE A 345 6.61 5.94 9.59
CA ILE A 345 6.73 7.31 9.09
C ILE A 345 7.96 7.99 9.70
N HIS A 346 8.18 7.82 11.00
CA HIS A 346 9.33 8.40 11.71
C HIS A 346 10.67 7.90 11.16
N ALA A 347 10.77 6.61 10.82
CA ALA A 347 12.03 5.99 10.39
C ALA A 347 12.44 6.32 8.94
N MET A 348 11.47 6.67 8.07
CA MET A 348 11.70 6.81 6.62
C MET A 348 12.76 7.84 6.26
N TYR A 349 12.73 9.02 6.87
CA TYR A 349 13.69 10.08 6.58
C TYR A 349 15.14 9.67 6.93
N GLY A 350 15.34 9.05 8.09
CA GLY A 350 16.68 8.65 8.56
C GLY A 350 17.34 7.64 7.63
N GLY A 351 16.60 6.64 7.18
CA GLY A 351 17.07 5.61 6.23
C GLY A 351 17.47 6.20 4.88
N ASP A 352 16.63 7.05 4.31
CA ASP A 352 16.92 7.72 3.03
C ASP A 352 18.14 8.63 3.14
N ARG A 353 18.24 9.43 4.20
CA ARG A 353 19.37 10.34 4.44
C ARG A 353 20.68 9.60 4.56
N ALA A 354 20.73 8.51 5.33
CA ALA A 354 21.94 7.71 5.54
C ALA A 354 22.45 7.14 4.20
N ARG A 355 21.57 6.59 3.37
CA ARG A 355 21.90 6.05 2.04
C ARG A 355 22.48 7.14 1.13
N LYS A 356 21.82 8.28 1.02
CA LYS A 356 22.23 9.39 0.16
C LYS A 356 23.51 10.08 0.63
N THR A 357 23.80 10.04 1.92
CA THR A 357 25.05 10.59 2.46
C THR A 357 26.26 9.95 1.77
N ASN A 358 26.30 8.64 1.62
CA ASN A 358 27.37 7.97 0.92
C ASN A 358 27.44 8.37 -0.57
N LEU A 359 26.29 8.43 -1.25
CA LEU A 359 26.25 8.82 -2.66
C LEU A 359 26.81 10.23 -2.91
N VAL A 360 26.48 11.17 -2.03
CA VAL A 360 26.95 12.57 -2.14
C VAL A 360 28.43 12.66 -1.74
N GLN A 361 28.84 12.08 -0.60
CA GLN A 361 30.21 12.17 -0.09
C GLN A 361 31.27 11.54 -1.02
N TYR A 362 30.85 10.57 -1.83
CA TYR A 362 31.73 9.88 -2.79
C TYR A 362 31.51 10.31 -4.24
N GLY A 363 30.82 11.44 -4.48
CA GLY A 363 30.67 12.06 -5.80
C GLY A 363 29.80 11.29 -6.80
N PHE A 364 28.86 10.45 -6.35
CA PHE A 364 27.89 9.80 -7.23
C PHE A 364 26.67 10.68 -7.49
N ARG A 365 26.31 11.56 -6.56
CA ARG A 365 25.19 12.51 -6.68
C ARG A 365 25.55 13.86 -6.10
N MET A 366 24.89 14.91 -6.61
CA MET A 366 24.94 16.26 -6.05
C MET A 366 24.23 16.35 -4.71
N GLU A 367 24.51 17.39 -3.93
CA GLU A 367 23.80 17.68 -2.66
C GLU A 367 22.28 17.82 -2.84
N SER A 368 21.83 18.23 -4.03
CA SER A 368 20.41 18.29 -4.37
C SER A 368 19.66 16.98 -4.19
N ALA A 369 20.35 15.84 -4.25
CA ALA A 369 19.77 14.53 -3.96
C ALA A 369 19.16 14.44 -2.56
N PHE A 370 19.66 15.21 -1.58
CA PHE A 370 19.09 15.29 -0.25
C PHE A 370 17.70 15.94 -0.19
N ASP A 371 17.33 16.73 -1.19
CA ASP A 371 16.05 17.44 -1.25
C ASP A 371 14.92 16.61 -1.90
N ASN A 372 15.28 15.49 -2.54
CA ASN A 372 14.33 14.44 -2.92
C ASN A 372 14.24 13.40 -1.80
N ARG A 373 13.38 13.61 -0.84
CA ARG A 373 13.32 12.84 0.40
C ARG A 373 11.86 12.64 0.86
N PRO A 374 11.58 11.64 1.70
CA PRO A 374 10.31 11.64 2.42
C PRO A 374 10.24 12.83 3.39
N LEU A 375 9.04 13.17 3.82
CA LEU A 375 8.84 14.14 4.88
C LEU A 375 9.61 13.73 6.15
N LYS A 376 10.13 14.72 6.88
CA LYS A 376 10.49 14.50 8.27
C LYS A 376 9.22 14.32 9.09
N PHE A 377 9.34 13.64 10.23
CA PHE A 377 8.16 13.38 11.07
C PHE A 377 7.46 14.68 11.54
N GLU A 378 8.22 15.70 11.89
CA GLU A 378 7.70 17.01 12.29
C GLU A 378 6.96 17.72 11.14
N GLU A 379 7.45 17.56 9.90
CA GLU A 379 6.79 18.10 8.71
C GLU A 379 5.46 17.39 8.43
N PHE A 380 5.43 16.07 8.63
CA PHE A 380 4.18 15.30 8.56
C PHE A 380 3.17 15.77 9.63
N GLN A 381 3.61 15.95 10.88
CA GLN A 381 2.74 16.44 11.96
C GLN A 381 2.15 17.83 11.66
N GLN A 382 2.91 18.72 11.04
CA GLN A 382 2.42 20.07 10.65
C GLN A 382 1.32 20.00 9.59
N LEU A 383 1.37 19.04 8.67
CA LEU A 383 0.36 18.83 7.65
C LEU A 383 -0.87 18.08 8.18
N ALA A 384 -0.67 17.21 9.17
CA ALA A 384 -1.69 16.37 9.77
C ALA A 384 -2.47 17.12 10.87
N LYS A 385 -3.38 18.01 10.48
CA LYS A 385 -4.12 18.89 11.41
C LYS A 385 -5.15 18.15 12.27
N GLN A 386 -5.81 17.11 11.73
CA GLN A 386 -6.76 16.27 12.44
C GLN A 386 -6.46 14.81 12.14
N VAL A 387 -6.23 13.99 13.17
CA VAL A 387 -5.85 12.59 13.04
C VAL A 387 -6.71 11.70 13.92
N ILE A 388 -7.17 10.58 13.38
CA ILE A 388 -7.71 9.45 14.13
C ILE A 388 -6.69 8.31 14.05
N TYR A 389 -6.13 7.95 15.21
CA TYR A 389 -5.28 6.76 15.35
C TYR A 389 -6.14 5.54 15.58
N VAL A 390 -6.00 4.51 14.77
CA VAL A 390 -6.76 3.26 14.88
C VAL A 390 -5.82 2.13 15.23
N SER A 391 -6.03 1.47 16.36
CA SER A 391 -5.20 0.35 16.79
C SER A 391 -5.92 -0.55 17.79
N ALA A 392 -5.59 -1.85 17.78
CA ALA A 392 -5.99 -2.76 18.87
C ALA A 392 -5.08 -2.61 20.10
N THR A 393 -3.89 -2.04 19.93
CA THR A 393 -2.85 -1.86 20.96
C THR A 393 -2.14 -0.51 20.74
N PRO A 394 -2.80 0.62 21.02
CA PRO A 394 -2.21 1.94 20.86
C PRO A 394 -0.85 2.07 21.57
N ALA A 395 0.07 2.81 20.97
CA ALA A 395 1.37 3.10 21.55
C ALA A 395 1.31 4.38 22.42
N ASP A 396 2.38 4.66 23.14
CA ASP A 396 2.46 5.83 24.03
C ASP A 396 2.31 7.13 23.25
N TYR A 397 2.80 7.16 21.99
CA TYR A 397 2.68 8.33 21.13
C TYR A 397 1.21 8.69 20.88
N GLU A 398 0.39 7.73 20.45
CA GLU A 398 -1.04 7.99 20.18
C GLU A 398 -1.79 8.42 21.45
N LEU A 399 -1.46 7.77 22.58
CA LEU A 399 -2.07 8.12 23.87
C LEU A 399 -1.70 9.53 24.32
N ILE A 400 -0.46 9.95 24.11
CA ILE A 400 -0.01 11.31 24.41
C ILE A 400 -0.71 12.32 23.50
N GLN A 401 -0.81 12.04 22.18
CA GLN A 401 -1.43 12.93 21.23
C GLN A 401 -2.93 13.11 21.48
N SER A 402 -3.63 12.06 21.95
CA SER A 402 -5.05 12.10 22.33
C SER A 402 -5.28 12.45 23.81
N GLU A 403 -4.26 12.97 24.50
CA GLU A 403 -4.33 13.38 25.91
C GLU A 403 -4.84 12.26 26.85
N GLY A 404 -4.60 11.00 26.52
CA GLY A 404 -5.05 9.82 27.23
C GLY A 404 -6.53 9.46 27.01
N VAL A 405 -7.25 10.21 26.17
CA VAL A 405 -8.64 9.91 25.83
C VAL A 405 -8.68 8.88 24.73
N VAL A 406 -9.30 7.73 25.04
CA VAL A 406 -9.38 6.60 24.13
C VAL A 406 -10.85 6.23 23.91
N VAL A 407 -11.26 6.17 22.66
CA VAL A 407 -12.57 5.63 22.27
C VAL A 407 -12.44 4.11 22.15
N GLU A 408 -13.13 3.37 22.99
CA GLU A 408 -13.06 1.91 22.99
C GLU A 408 -14.10 1.26 22.09
N GLN A 409 -13.66 0.27 21.32
CA GLN A 409 -14.51 -0.59 20.49
C GLN A 409 -14.05 -2.04 20.64
N VAL A 410 -14.47 -2.70 21.72
CA VAL A 410 -14.03 -4.04 22.11
C VAL A 410 -15.08 -5.13 21.85
N ILE A 411 -16.33 -4.75 21.64
CA ILE A 411 -17.42 -5.69 21.32
C ILE A 411 -17.35 -6.12 19.85
N ARG A 412 -17.35 -7.45 19.63
CA ARG A 412 -17.46 -8.05 18.29
C ARG A 412 -18.93 -8.34 17.98
N PRO A 413 -19.46 -7.87 16.85
CA PRO A 413 -20.84 -8.16 16.43
C PRO A 413 -21.14 -9.67 16.31
N THR A 414 -20.12 -10.48 16.02
CA THR A 414 -20.22 -11.94 15.91
C THR A 414 -20.38 -12.67 17.24
N GLY A 415 -20.22 -11.97 18.35
CA GLY A 415 -20.23 -12.55 19.69
C GLY A 415 -18.96 -13.32 20.08
N LEU A 416 -17.95 -13.39 19.19
CA LEU A 416 -16.70 -14.11 19.45
C LEU A 416 -15.94 -13.53 20.63
N LEU A 417 -15.51 -14.41 21.53
CA LEU A 417 -14.78 -14.05 22.76
C LEU A 417 -13.28 -13.93 22.48
N ASP A 418 -12.59 -13.12 23.27
CA ASP A 418 -11.13 -13.20 23.33
C ASP A 418 -10.71 -14.57 23.87
N PRO A 419 -9.55 -15.11 23.42
CA PRO A 419 -9.11 -16.46 23.77
C PRO A 419 -8.80 -16.60 25.26
N ILE A 420 -8.90 -17.81 25.77
CA ILE A 420 -8.41 -18.14 27.11
C ILE A 420 -6.87 -18.21 27.03
N ILE A 421 -6.16 -17.52 27.94
CA ILE A 421 -4.72 -17.56 28.06
C ILE A 421 -4.34 -18.50 29.20
N GLU A 422 -3.57 -19.52 28.90
CA GLU A 422 -2.95 -20.42 29.89
C GLU A 422 -1.45 -20.17 29.93
N VAL A 423 -0.88 -20.13 31.12
CA VAL A 423 0.58 -20.09 31.33
C VAL A 423 1.02 -21.47 31.76
N ARG A 424 1.98 -22.06 31.05
CA ARG A 424 2.54 -23.40 31.35
C ARG A 424 4.06 -23.32 31.50
N PRO A 425 4.67 -24.23 32.28
CA PRO A 425 6.13 -24.25 32.45
C PRO A 425 6.89 -24.45 31.14
N SER A 426 8.06 -23.84 31.00
CA SER A 426 8.95 -24.03 29.85
C SER A 426 9.59 -25.41 29.81
N MET A 427 9.66 -26.11 30.96
CA MET A 427 10.15 -27.48 31.01
C MET A 427 9.19 -28.42 30.27
N ASN A 428 9.71 -29.19 29.33
CA ASN A 428 8.94 -30.10 28.45
C ASN A 428 7.91 -29.40 27.58
N GLN A 429 8.11 -28.11 27.27
CA GLN A 429 7.18 -27.31 26.44
C GLN A 429 6.92 -27.94 25.07
N ILE A 430 7.87 -28.63 24.47
CA ILE A 430 7.71 -29.24 23.14
C ILE A 430 6.81 -30.47 23.21
N ASP A 431 6.94 -31.34 24.24
CA ASP A 431 6.09 -32.50 24.40
C ASP A 431 4.63 -32.09 24.68
N ASP A 432 4.43 -31.12 25.56
CA ASP A 432 3.11 -30.56 25.86
C ASP A 432 2.48 -29.88 24.60
N LEU A 433 3.29 -29.17 23.83
CA LEU A 433 2.87 -28.53 22.60
C LEU A 433 2.47 -29.58 21.53
N MET A 434 3.19 -30.69 21.42
CA MET A 434 2.85 -31.80 20.52
C MET A 434 1.49 -32.38 20.82
N GLU A 435 1.15 -32.61 22.09
CA GLU A 435 -0.17 -33.10 22.49
C GLU A 435 -1.28 -32.10 22.09
N GLU A 436 -1.09 -30.80 22.32
CA GLU A 436 -2.04 -29.75 21.92
C GLU A 436 -2.18 -29.66 20.39
N ILE A 437 -1.09 -29.78 19.64
CA ILE A 437 -1.12 -29.82 18.17
C ILE A 437 -1.95 -31.00 17.69
N GLN A 438 -1.71 -32.19 18.20
CA GLN A 438 -2.45 -33.41 17.82
C GLN A 438 -3.96 -33.26 18.03
N GLN A 439 -4.36 -32.69 19.18
CA GLN A 439 -5.77 -32.44 19.46
C GLN A 439 -6.41 -31.42 18.49
N ARG A 440 -5.63 -30.47 17.95
CA ARG A 440 -6.13 -29.50 16.95
C ARG A 440 -6.22 -30.12 15.55
N ILE A 441 -5.24 -30.95 15.19
CA ILE A 441 -5.26 -31.68 13.91
C ILE A 441 -6.51 -32.57 13.84
N GLU A 442 -6.84 -33.31 14.92
CA GLU A 442 -8.04 -34.15 14.99
C GLU A 442 -9.35 -33.38 14.80
N ARG A 443 -9.36 -32.06 15.09
CA ARG A 443 -10.50 -31.18 14.89
C ARG A 443 -10.45 -30.38 13.58
N GLU A 444 -9.47 -30.63 12.74
CA GLU A 444 -9.19 -29.87 11.51
C GLU A 444 -8.95 -28.37 11.76
N GLU A 445 -8.47 -28.02 12.95
CA GLU A 445 -8.11 -26.67 13.35
C GLU A 445 -6.62 -26.40 13.10
N ARG A 446 -6.22 -25.11 13.06
CA ARG A 446 -4.84 -24.70 12.76
C ARG A 446 -4.16 -24.13 14.00
N VAL A 447 -2.82 -24.23 14.02
CA VAL A 447 -1.97 -23.81 15.12
C VAL A 447 -0.94 -22.79 14.64
N LEU A 448 -0.77 -21.70 15.38
CA LEU A 448 0.33 -20.77 15.22
C LEU A 448 1.30 -20.91 16.39
N ILE A 449 2.60 -20.96 16.08
CA ILE A 449 3.66 -21.04 17.10
C ILE A 449 4.61 -19.85 16.90
N THR A 450 4.88 -19.12 17.97
CA THR A 450 5.84 -18.02 17.93
C THR A 450 7.12 -18.37 18.69
N THR A 451 8.26 -18.20 18.03
CA THR A 451 9.59 -18.41 18.58
C THR A 451 10.33 -17.07 18.73
N LEU A 452 11.50 -17.06 19.39
CA LEU A 452 12.33 -15.86 19.58
C LEU A 452 13.33 -15.64 18.44
N THR A 453 13.77 -16.72 17.80
CA THR A 453 14.80 -16.66 16.77
C THR A 453 14.43 -17.46 15.53
N LYS A 454 15.00 -17.09 14.39
CA LYS A 454 14.89 -17.82 13.13
C LYS A 454 15.34 -19.28 13.28
N ARG A 455 16.48 -19.48 13.94
CA ARG A 455 17.04 -20.81 14.18
C ARG A 455 16.09 -21.70 14.98
N MET A 456 15.45 -21.18 16.05
CA MET A 456 14.43 -21.95 16.78
C MET A 456 13.23 -22.33 15.92
N ALA A 457 12.80 -21.44 15.03
CA ALA A 457 11.70 -21.73 14.11
C ALA A 457 12.07 -22.86 13.13
N GLU A 458 13.28 -22.82 12.58
CA GLU A 458 13.82 -23.84 11.68
C GLU A 458 13.95 -25.21 12.39
N GLU A 459 14.62 -25.25 13.55
CA GLU A 459 14.82 -26.46 14.33
C GLU A 459 13.48 -27.07 14.80
N LEU A 460 12.51 -26.23 15.21
CA LEU A 460 11.18 -26.71 15.59
C LEU A 460 10.40 -27.25 14.36
N SER A 461 10.50 -26.60 13.23
CA SER A 461 9.87 -27.07 11.99
C SER A 461 10.40 -28.44 11.57
N GLU A 462 11.73 -28.61 11.60
CA GLU A 462 12.36 -29.89 11.30
C GLU A 462 11.94 -31.00 12.31
N PHE A 463 11.87 -30.64 13.59
CA PHE A 463 11.40 -31.58 14.63
C PHE A 463 9.96 -32.03 14.37
N LEU A 464 9.04 -31.09 14.10
CA LEU A 464 7.62 -31.40 13.84
C LEU A 464 7.43 -32.22 12.56
N LEU A 465 8.16 -31.91 11.49
CA LEU A 465 8.13 -32.70 10.24
C LEU A 465 8.61 -34.15 10.46
N ASN A 466 9.64 -34.35 11.30
CA ASN A 466 10.12 -35.69 11.67
C ASN A 466 9.13 -36.51 12.53
N HIS A 467 8.09 -35.82 13.07
CA HIS A 467 7.00 -36.45 13.83
C HIS A 467 5.67 -36.42 13.07
N ASP A 468 5.71 -36.40 11.73
CA ASP A 468 4.55 -36.45 10.82
C ASP A 468 3.55 -35.29 10.99
N VAL A 469 3.97 -34.17 11.55
CA VAL A 469 3.16 -32.92 11.63
C VAL A 469 3.41 -32.07 10.38
N ARG A 470 2.37 -31.80 9.62
CA ARG A 470 2.45 -30.91 8.44
C ARG A 470 2.62 -29.47 8.90
N CYS A 471 3.81 -28.94 8.78
CA CYS A 471 4.12 -27.59 9.21
C CYS A 471 4.97 -26.83 8.19
N ASN A 472 4.94 -25.51 8.32
CA ASN A 472 5.85 -24.61 7.63
C ASN A 472 6.29 -23.50 8.58
N TYR A 473 7.32 -22.74 8.21
CA TYR A 473 7.78 -21.63 9.01
C TYR A 473 7.95 -20.34 8.18
N ILE A 474 7.76 -19.19 8.83
CA ILE A 474 7.92 -17.86 8.22
C ILE A 474 8.96 -17.07 9.00
N HIS A 475 9.89 -16.45 8.28
CA HIS A 475 10.87 -15.52 8.82
C HIS A 475 10.97 -14.24 7.97
N SER A 476 11.83 -13.29 8.37
CA SER A 476 11.96 -11.98 7.73
C SER A 476 12.37 -12.02 6.25
N ASP A 477 13.07 -13.09 5.84
CA ASP A 477 13.66 -13.21 4.51
C ASP A 477 12.73 -13.92 3.50
N VAL A 478 11.55 -14.36 3.94
CA VAL A 478 10.52 -14.93 3.06
C VAL A 478 9.84 -13.79 2.30
N ASP A 479 9.78 -13.90 0.99
CA ASP A 479 9.16 -12.91 0.11
C ASP A 479 7.65 -12.74 0.41
N THR A 480 7.11 -11.56 0.09
CA THR A 480 5.70 -11.21 0.36
C THR A 480 4.72 -12.17 -0.32
N LEU A 481 5.01 -12.59 -1.56
CA LEU A 481 4.17 -13.53 -2.30
C LEU A 481 4.22 -14.93 -1.70
N GLU A 482 5.41 -15.40 -1.34
CA GLU A 482 5.59 -16.72 -0.70
C GLU A 482 4.88 -16.76 0.66
N ARG A 483 4.90 -15.64 1.41
CA ARG A 483 4.14 -15.53 2.66
C ARG A 483 2.64 -15.68 2.44
N VAL A 484 2.09 -14.96 1.46
CA VAL A 484 0.67 -15.07 1.11
C VAL A 484 0.32 -16.50 0.76
N LYS A 485 1.15 -17.18 -0.01
CA LYS A 485 0.97 -18.60 -0.36
C LYS A 485 1.00 -19.50 0.86
N ILE A 486 2.01 -19.36 1.73
CA ILE A 486 2.11 -20.17 2.98
C ILE A 486 0.87 -19.97 3.85
N MET A 487 0.35 -18.76 3.94
CA MET A 487 -0.85 -18.46 4.72
C MET A 487 -2.11 -19.09 4.12
N ASP A 488 -2.22 -19.08 2.81
CA ASP A 488 -3.33 -19.68 2.11
C ASP A 488 -3.27 -21.21 2.19
N ASP A 489 -2.10 -21.79 2.07
CA ASP A 489 -1.83 -23.22 2.28
C ASP A 489 -2.22 -23.67 3.71
N LEU A 490 -1.98 -22.81 4.72
CA LEU A 490 -2.46 -23.06 6.09
C LEU A 490 -3.99 -23.06 6.16
N ARG A 491 -4.66 -22.11 5.51
CA ARG A 491 -6.13 -22.04 5.44
C ARG A 491 -6.73 -23.26 4.76
N GLN A 492 -6.13 -23.67 3.65
CA GLN A 492 -6.57 -24.85 2.89
C GLN A 492 -6.30 -26.18 3.60
N GLY A 493 -5.47 -26.15 4.65
CA GLY A 493 -5.10 -27.34 5.41
C GLY A 493 -4.00 -28.18 4.77
N ILE A 494 -3.23 -27.59 3.87
CA ILE A 494 -1.97 -28.18 3.38
C ILE A 494 -0.99 -28.29 4.54
N TYR A 495 -0.97 -27.27 5.41
CA TYR A 495 -0.27 -27.28 6.68
C TYR A 495 -1.27 -27.22 7.85
N ASP A 496 -0.92 -27.83 8.98
CA ASP A 496 -1.68 -27.77 10.21
C ASP A 496 -1.08 -26.76 11.19
N VAL A 497 0.22 -26.55 11.08
CA VAL A 497 1.01 -25.71 11.98
C VAL A 497 1.84 -24.69 11.18
N LEU A 498 1.82 -23.45 11.62
CA LEU A 498 2.69 -22.40 11.11
C LEU A 498 3.56 -21.84 12.25
N ILE A 499 4.87 -21.82 12.00
CA ILE A 499 5.89 -21.37 12.98
C ILE A 499 6.48 -20.04 12.49
N GLY A 500 6.72 -19.10 13.39
CA GLY A 500 7.40 -17.87 13.01
C GLY A 500 7.96 -17.07 14.17
N VAL A 501 8.93 -16.23 13.85
CA VAL A 501 9.55 -15.33 14.83
C VAL A 501 8.68 -14.11 15.10
N ASN A 502 8.06 -13.58 14.06
CA ASN A 502 7.20 -12.39 14.14
C ASN A 502 6.03 -12.52 13.16
N LEU A 503 5.08 -13.36 13.53
CA LEU A 503 3.84 -13.56 12.75
C LEU A 503 2.86 -12.38 12.84
N LEU A 504 3.25 -11.29 13.54
CA LEU A 504 2.35 -10.22 13.94
C LEU A 504 2.25 -9.07 12.93
N ARG A 505 3.28 -8.90 12.07
CA ARG A 505 3.43 -7.67 11.28
C ARG A 505 2.44 -7.55 10.13
N GLU A 506 1.64 -8.58 9.85
CA GLU A 506 0.75 -8.60 8.71
C GLU A 506 -0.68 -8.81 9.19
N GLY A 507 -1.60 -8.01 8.72
CA GLY A 507 -3.03 -8.02 9.08
C GLY A 507 -3.75 -9.32 8.73
N LEU A 508 -3.21 -10.45 9.18
CA LEU A 508 -3.64 -11.79 8.85
C LEU A 508 -4.92 -12.14 9.62
N ASP A 509 -5.98 -12.37 8.90
CA ASP A 509 -7.24 -12.84 9.40
C ASP A 509 -7.36 -14.36 9.14
N LEU A 510 -7.11 -15.16 10.17
CA LEU A 510 -7.08 -16.63 10.12
C LEU A 510 -8.14 -17.21 11.06
N PRO A 511 -9.39 -17.28 10.66
CA PRO A 511 -10.46 -17.84 11.50
C PRO A 511 -10.27 -19.34 11.79
N GLU A 512 -9.46 -20.04 11.03
CA GLU A 512 -9.15 -21.46 11.21
C GLU A 512 -8.20 -21.74 12.39
N VAL A 513 -7.48 -20.71 12.84
CA VAL A 513 -6.53 -20.83 13.96
C VAL A 513 -7.25 -20.85 15.29
N SER A 514 -7.19 -21.97 15.98
CA SER A 514 -7.75 -22.16 17.32
C SER A 514 -6.72 -22.14 18.43
N LEU A 515 -5.45 -22.42 18.12
CA LEU A 515 -4.37 -22.39 19.10
C LEU A 515 -3.25 -21.46 18.68
N VAL A 516 -2.84 -20.61 19.61
CA VAL A 516 -1.60 -19.82 19.51
C VAL A 516 -0.67 -20.22 20.65
N ALA A 517 0.49 -20.74 20.32
CA ALA A 517 1.53 -21.11 21.29
C ALA A 517 2.67 -20.09 21.25
N ILE A 518 3.03 -19.56 22.42
CA ILE A 518 4.10 -18.58 22.58
C ILE A 518 5.22 -19.23 23.41
N LEU A 519 6.30 -19.64 22.74
CA LEU A 519 7.45 -20.23 23.41
C LEU A 519 8.29 -19.14 24.08
N ASP A 520 8.88 -19.46 25.23
CA ASP A 520 9.73 -18.53 26.00
C ASP A 520 9.07 -17.15 26.21
N ALA A 521 7.81 -17.15 26.66
CA ALA A 521 7.03 -15.93 26.82
C ALA A 521 7.55 -14.99 27.90
N ASP A 522 8.35 -15.49 28.83
CA ASP A 522 8.99 -14.75 29.92
C ASP A 522 10.33 -14.10 29.54
N LYS A 523 10.81 -14.29 28.32
CA LYS A 523 12.03 -13.63 27.83
C LYS A 523 11.69 -12.24 27.34
N GLU A 524 11.68 -11.28 28.28
CA GLU A 524 11.31 -9.89 27.97
C GLU A 524 12.15 -9.30 26.85
N GLY A 525 11.49 -8.55 25.96
CA GLY A 525 12.06 -7.92 24.78
C GLY A 525 10.99 -7.45 23.82
N PHE A 526 11.40 -6.93 22.66
CA PHE A 526 10.48 -6.39 21.66
C PHE A 526 9.40 -7.41 21.25
N LEU A 527 9.76 -8.69 21.06
CA LEU A 527 8.86 -9.77 20.63
C LEU A 527 7.96 -10.31 21.76
N ARG A 528 8.21 -9.95 23.00
CA ARG A 528 7.47 -10.37 24.20
C ARG A 528 6.98 -9.18 25.03
N SER A 529 6.92 -8.00 24.42
CA SER A 529 6.27 -6.83 25.01
C SER A 529 4.76 -7.05 25.14
N HIS A 530 4.11 -6.35 26.06
CA HIS A 530 2.65 -6.39 26.21
C HIS A 530 1.90 -6.25 24.88
N ARG A 531 2.29 -5.29 24.03
CA ARG A 531 1.66 -5.09 22.70
C ARG A 531 1.83 -6.32 21.80
N SER A 532 3.05 -6.85 21.73
CA SER A 532 3.35 -8.03 20.93
C SER A 532 2.57 -9.25 21.39
N LEU A 533 2.52 -9.50 22.70
CA LEU A 533 1.77 -10.62 23.28
C LEU A 533 0.26 -10.48 23.05
N THR A 534 -0.30 -9.28 23.23
CA THR A 534 -1.73 -9.01 23.00
C THR A 534 -2.14 -9.21 21.52
N GLN A 535 -1.29 -8.77 20.59
CA GLN A 535 -1.54 -8.98 19.15
C GLN A 535 -1.45 -10.45 18.75
N THR A 536 -0.46 -11.16 19.30
CA THR A 536 -0.30 -12.60 19.08
C THR A 536 -1.51 -13.37 19.62
N ALA A 537 -1.91 -13.08 20.85
CA ALA A 537 -3.10 -13.69 21.47
C ALA A 537 -4.37 -13.41 20.66
N GLY A 538 -4.51 -12.19 20.13
CA GLY A 538 -5.65 -11.78 19.31
C GLY A 538 -5.83 -12.57 18.01
N ARG A 539 -4.80 -13.31 17.56
CA ARG A 539 -4.93 -14.19 16.37
C ARG A 539 -5.87 -15.38 16.61
N ALA A 540 -5.96 -15.88 17.83
CA ALA A 540 -6.91 -16.93 18.20
C ALA A 540 -8.34 -16.39 18.46
N ALA A 541 -8.56 -15.09 18.50
CA ALA A 541 -9.86 -14.48 18.83
C ALA A 541 -10.91 -14.58 17.71
N ARG A 542 -10.56 -15.14 16.56
CA ARG A 542 -11.47 -15.37 15.41
C ARG A 542 -12.08 -16.78 15.41
N ASN A 543 -11.60 -17.63 16.28
CA ASN A 543 -12.10 -19.01 16.43
C ASN A 543 -12.93 -19.14 17.71
N VAL A 544 -14.03 -19.89 17.65
CA VAL A 544 -14.89 -20.15 18.83
C VAL A 544 -14.10 -20.93 19.90
N ASN A 545 -13.18 -21.80 19.49
CA ASN A 545 -12.31 -22.60 20.35
C ASN A 545 -10.96 -21.94 20.63
N GLY A 546 -10.87 -20.60 20.44
CA GLY A 546 -9.64 -19.87 20.58
C GLY A 546 -8.96 -20.04 21.94
N LYS A 547 -7.70 -20.47 21.92
CA LYS A 547 -6.85 -20.69 23.09
C LYS A 547 -5.44 -20.15 22.84
N VAL A 548 -4.81 -19.61 23.87
CA VAL A 548 -3.41 -19.19 23.86
C VAL A 548 -2.67 -19.91 24.96
N ILE A 549 -1.52 -20.47 24.64
CA ILE A 549 -0.61 -21.05 25.65
C ILE A 549 0.67 -20.23 25.64
N MET A 550 1.03 -19.69 26.81
CA MET A 550 2.29 -19.01 27.05
C MET A 550 3.20 -19.95 27.84
N TYR A 551 4.27 -20.43 27.24
CA TYR A 551 5.27 -21.24 27.94
C TYR A 551 6.25 -20.31 28.62
N ALA A 552 6.26 -20.34 29.96
CA ALA A 552 7.05 -19.44 30.78
C ALA A 552 7.29 -20.03 32.18
N ASP A 553 8.45 -19.81 32.75
CA ASP A 553 8.77 -20.22 34.13
C ASP A 553 8.35 -19.18 35.16
N ARG A 554 8.11 -17.93 34.69
CA ARG A 554 7.60 -16.83 35.52
C ARG A 554 6.67 -15.93 34.72
N ILE A 555 5.70 -15.36 35.37
CA ILE A 555 4.82 -14.37 34.75
C ILE A 555 5.50 -13.01 34.82
N THR A 556 5.78 -12.40 33.65
CA THR A 556 6.34 -11.06 33.56
C THR A 556 5.24 -9.99 33.62
N GLU A 557 5.63 -8.72 33.80
CA GLU A 557 4.66 -7.61 33.80
C GLU A 557 3.94 -7.51 32.44
N SER A 558 4.63 -7.73 31.34
CA SER A 558 4.05 -7.74 29.99
C SER A 558 3.03 -8.86 29.80
N MET A 559 3.31 -10.05 30.32
CA MET A 559 2.38 -11.18 30.32
C MET A 559 1.14 -10.87 31.16
N GLN A 560 1.33 -10.37 32.41
CA GLN A 560 0.24 -10.05 33.31
C GLN A 560 -0.72 -9.02 32.71
N LYS A 561 -0.20 -7.92 32.17
CA LYS A 561 -1.00 -6.91 31.47
C LYS A 561 -1.80 -7.49 30.30
N THR A 562 -1.20 -8.42 29.54
CA THR A 562 -1.87 -9.10 28.43
C THR A 562 -3.01 -9.99 28.92
N ILE A 563 -2.78 -10.76 29.97
CA ILE A 563 -3.79 -11.66 30.58
C ILE A 563 -4.96 -10.84 31.13
N ASP A 564 -4.65 -9.80 31.91
CA ASP A 564 -5.67 -8.95 32.54
C ASP A 564 -6.56 -8.25 31.49
N GLU A 565 -5.95 -7.69 30.45
CA GLU A 565 -6.66 -7.01 29.39
C GLU A 565 -7.51 -7.98 28.54
N THR A 566 -6.97 -9.16 28.24
CA THR A 566 -7.71 -10.20 27.49
C THR A 566 -8.92 -10.70 28.29
N ASN A 567 -8.76 -10.91 29.61
CA ASN A 567 -9.85 -11.31 30.50
C ASN A 567 -10.90 -10.21 30.60
N ARG A 568 -10.53 -8.95 30.78
CA ARG A 568 -11.44 -7.79 30.80
C ARG A 568 -12.30 -7.73 29.53
N ARG A 569 -11.67 -7.87 28.36
CA ARG A 569 -12.36 -7.87 27.06
C ARG A 569 -13.31 -9.07 26.94
N ARG A 570 -12.87 -10.24 27.38
CA ARG A 570 -13.68 -11.46 27.37
C ARG A 570 -14.93 -11.32 28.24
N GLU A 571 -14.80 -10.79 29.46
CA GLU A 571 -15.90 -10.56 30.38
C GLU A 571 -16.90 -9.56 29.81
N LYS A 572 -16.43 -8.44 29.25
CA LYS A 572 -17.28 -7.43 28.60
C LYS A 572 -18.07 -8.03 27.44
N GLN A 573 -17.43 -8.85 26.60
CA GLN A 573 -18.09 -9.52 25.49
C GLN A 573 -19.13 -10.57 25.97
N LEU A 574 -18.80 -11.35 27.01
CA LEU A 574 -19.73 -12.31 27.59
C LEU A 574 -20.99 -11.61 28.11
N ALA A 575 -20.82 -10.56 28.90
CA ALA A 575 -21.96 -9.78 29.43
C ALA A 575 -22.84 -9.20 28.33
N TYR A 576 -22.22 -8.72 27.25
CA TYR A 576 -22.95 -8.23 26.07
C TYR A 576 -23.71 -9.36 25.36
N ASN A 577 -23.09 -10.52 25.16
CA ASN A 577 -23.72 -11.69 24.54
C ASN A 577 -24.94 -12.16 25.34
N GLU A 578 -24.80 -12.27 26.66
CA GLU A 578 -25.90 -12.65 27.56
C GLU A 578 -27.06 -11.66 27.51
N ALA A 579 -26.74 -10.35 27.58
CA ALA A 579 -27.74 -9.30 27.54
C ALA A 579 -28.55 -9.24 26.22
N ASN A 580 -27.92 -9.64 25.11
CA ASN A 580 -28.51 -9.57 23.78
C ASN A 580 -28.86 -10.96 23.18
N GLY A 581 -28.70 -12.05 23.95
CA GLY A 581 -29.00 -13.40 23.49
C GLY A 581 -28.16 -13.87 22.31
N ILE A 582 -26.90 -13.39 22.20
CA ILE A 582 -26.00 -13.69 21.10
C ILE A 582 -25.23 -14.98 21.39
N THR A 583 -25.30 -15.94 20.48
CA THR A 583 -24.43 -17.11 20.48
C THR A 583 -23.22 -16.84 19.59
N PRO A 584 -21.97 -17.01 20.09
CA PRO A 584 -20.77 -16.82 19.29
C PRO A 584 -20.80 -17.67 18.01
N LYS A 585 -20.54 -17.03 16.87
CA LYS A 585 -20.50 -17.68 15.57
C LYS A 585 -19.16 -17.42 14.88
N GLN A 586 -18.54 -18.50 14.43
CA GLN A 586 -17.33 -18.42 13.62
C GLN A 586 -17.66 -17.81 12.26
N ILE A 587 -16.84 -16.87 11.81
CA ILE A 587 -16.97 -16.29 10.47
C ILE A 587 -16.50 -17.35 9.48
N GLN A 588 -17.42 -17.88 8.68
CA GLN A 588 -17.07 -18.63 7.49
C GLN A 588 -16.90 -17.62 6.36
N ARG A 589 -15.65 -17.25 6.04
CA ARG A 589 -15.39 -16.63 4.75
C ARG A 589 -15.64 -17.68 3.66
N ALA A 590 -16.42 -17.30 2.64
CA ALA A 590 -16.48 -18.10 1.43
C ALA A 590 -15.03 -18.41 1.00
N ARG A 591 -14.74 -19.68 0.74
CA ARG A 591 -13.44 -20.12 0.21
C ARG A 591 -13.29 -19.56 -1.21
N ASN A 592 -13.04 -18.26 -1.31
CA ASN A 592 -12.67 -17.65 -2.57
C ASN A 592 -11.19 -17.98 -2.80
N ASN A 593 -10.96 -19.04 -3.55
CA ASN A 593 -9.66 -19.43 -4.09
C ASN A 593 -9.16 -18.40 -5.12
N ALA A 594 -9.05 -17.13 -4.74
CA ALA A 594 -8.72 -16.05 -5.68
C ALA A 594 -7.22 -15.78 -5.83
N LEU A 595 -6.34 -16.58 -5.22
CA LEU A 595 -4.89 -16.31 -5.26
C LEU A 595 -4.02 -17.42 -5.83
N LEU A 596 -4.53 -18.63 -6.09
CA LEU A 596 -3.70 -19.76 -6.53
C LEU A 596 -4.43 -20.67 -7.52
N GLY A 597 -4.93 -20.12 -8.61
CA GLY A 597 -5.25 -20.88 -9.80
C GLY A 597 -4.06 -20.91 -10.75
N ALA A 598 -3.00 -21.61 -10.43
CA ALA A 598 -2.11 -22.27 -11.41
C ALA A 598 -0.81 -22.71 -10.73
N THR A 599 -0.76 -23.95 -10.32
CA THR A 599 0.31 -24.90 -10.60
C THR A 599 0.14 -26.12 -9.70
N THR A 600 -0.82 -26.97 -10.05
CA THR A 600 -0.69 -28.40 -9.75
C THR A 600 0.09 -29.04 -10.89
N VAL A 601 1.38 -28.94 -10.84
CA VAL A 601 2.24 -29.98 -11.42
C VAL A 601 2.82 -30.72 -10.23
N GLN A 602 2.39 -31.94 -10.10
CA GLN A 602 2.97 -32.92 -9.22
C GLN A 602 4.49 -32.96 -9.41
N GLU A 603 5.24 -32.51 -8.41
CA GLU A 603 6.59 -32.99 -8.18
C GLU A 603 6.65 -33.56 -6.78
N GLU A 604 6.53 -34.87 -6.72
CA GLU A 604 6.88 -35.70 -5.57
C GLU A 604 8.34 -35.46 -5.18
N GLY A 605 8.54 -35.14 -3.93
CA GLY A 605 9.70 -35.51 -3.15
C GLY A 605 11.07 -35.05 -3.64
N LYS A 606 11.49 -33.86 -3.26
CA LYS A 606 12.92 -33.59 -3.01
C LYS A 606 13.07 -32.50 -1.95
N ALA A 607 13.85 -32.86 -0.92
CA ALA A 607 14.29 -31.98 0.14
C ALA A 607 14.91 -30.69 -0.43
N HIS A 608 14.47 -29.54 0.08
CA HIS A 608 15.02 -28.24 -0.29
C HIS A 608 16.46 -28.12 0.20
N GLN A 609 17.40 -28.21 -0.75
CA GLN A 609 18.74 -27.65 -0.57
C GLN A 609 18.65 -26.13 -0.80
N PRO A 610 19.40 -25.31 -0.05
CA PRO A 610 19.41 -23.86 -0.25
C PRO A 610 19.91 -23.54 -1.65
N LYS A 611 19.04 -23.02 -2.50
CA LYS A 611 19.40 -22.52 -3.83
C LYS A 611 20.11 -21.17 -3.68
N ALA A 612 21.18 -21.00 -4.44
CA ALA A 612 21.84 -19.72 -4.64
C ALA A 612 20.82 -18.67 -5.09
N TYR A 613 21.07 -17.42 -4.68
CA TYR A 613 20.29 -16.22 -5.06
C TYR A 613 19.97 -16.27 -6.56
N VAL A 614 18.69 -16.35 -6.86
CA VAL A 614 18.14 -16.18 -8.21
C VAL A 614 17.52 -14.78 -8.20
N GLU A 615 17.88 -13.96 -9.20
CA GLU A 615 17.29 -12.66 -9.42
C GLU A 615 15.76 -12.77 -9.37
N PRO A 616 15.06 -11.90 -8.60
CA PRO A 616 13.60 -11.96 -8.53
C PRO A 616 13.02 -11.66 -9.92
N GLU A 617 12.22 -12.56 -10.43
CA GLU A 617 11.42 -12.36 -11.64
C GLU A 617 10.57 -11.10 -11.51
N LYS A 618 10.44 -10.34 -12.59
CA LYS A 618 9.58 -9.15 -12.65
C LYS A 618 8.17 -9.51 -12.17
N ILE A 619 7.70 -8.80 -11.13
CA ILE A 619 6.40 -9.04 -10.53
C ILE A 619 5.32 -8.54 -11.49
N SER A 620 4.33 -9.37 -11.79
CA SER A 620 3.25 -9.09 -12.74
C SER A 620 2.10 -8.28 -12.11
N ILE A 621 1.25 -7.67 -12.93
CA ILE A 621 0.01 -6.98 -12.49
C ILE A 621 -0.86 -7.94 -11.65
N ALA A 622 -0.96 -9.20 -12.04
CA ALA A 622 -1.73 -10.22 -11.33
C ALA A 622 -1.23 -10.48 -9.89
N ALA A 623 0.00 -10.09 -9.56
CA ALA A 623 0.56 -10.23 -8.22
C ALA A 623 0.25 -9.05 -7.30
N ASP A 624 -0.26 -7.93 -7.80
CA ASP A 624 -0.62 -6.78 -6.97
C ASP A 624 -1.91 -7.05 -6.18
N PRO A 625 -1.91 -6.84 -4.86
CA PRO A 625 -3.09 -7.05 -4.02
C PRO A 625 -4.35 -6.31 -4.47
N VAL A 626 -4.23 -5.20 -5.18
CA VAL A 626 -5.38 -4.42 -5.67
C VAL A 626 -6.21 -5.17 -6.71
N VAL A 627 -5.61 -6.09 -7.46
CA VAL A 627 -6.30 -6.88 -8.50
C VAL A 627 -7.46 -7.71 -7.93
N GLN A 628 -7.37 -8.13 -6.67
CA GLN A 628 -8.44 -8.82 -5.96
C GLN A 628 -9.72 -7.99 -5.79
N TYR A 629 -9.62 -6.66 -5.88
CA TYR A 629 -10.73 -5.74 -5.69
C TYR A 629 -11.21 -5.10 -7.00
N MET A 630 -10.63 -5.49 -8.13
CA MET A 630 -11.09 -5.07 -9.45
C MET A 630 -12.49 -5.60 -9.73
N THR A 631 -13.30 -4.80 -10.40
CA THR A 631 -14.60 -5.22 -10.94
C THR A 631 -14.41 -6.10 -12.19
N LYS A 632 -15.44 -6.87 -12.57
CA LYS A 632 -15.37 -7.71 -13.79
C LYS A 632 -14.92 -6.93 -15.03
N PRO A 633 -15.49 -5.74 -15.35
CA PRO A 633 -15.04 -4.95 -16.49
C PRO A 633 -13.58 -4.48 -16.38
N GLN A 634 -13.09 -4.17 -15.19
CA GLN A 634 -11.70 -3.78 -14.99
C GLN A 634 -10.75 -4.97 -15.21
N MET A 635 -11.12 -6.16 -14.75
CA MET A 635 -10.36 -7.38 -14.98
C MET A 635 -10.31 -7.75 -16.47
N GLU A 636 -11.43 -7.68 -17.17
CA GLU A 636 -11.49 -7.92 -18.63
C GLU A 636 -10.60 -6.95 -19.41
N LYS A 637 -10.58 -5.68 -19.02
CA LYS A 637 -9.68 -4.67 -19.61
C LYS A 637 -8.21 -4.94 -19.33
N ALA A 638 -7.86 -5.37 -18.11
CA ALA A 638 -6.50 -5.75 -17.76
C ALA A 638 -6.02 -6.95 -18.62
N ILE A 639 -6.87 -7.97 -18.79
CA ILE A 639 -6.61 -9.14 -19.64
C ILE A 639 -6.33 -8.72 -21.08
N GLU A 640 -7.19 -7.89 -21.66
CA GLU A 640 -7.03 -7.46 -23.05
C GLU A 640 -5.77 -6.64 -23.26
N ARG A 641 -5.42 -5.81 -22.30
CA ARG A 641 -4.18 -5.02 -22.32
C ARG A 641 -2.93 -5.91 -22.24
N THR A 642 -2.87 -6.85 -21.29
CA THR A 642 -1.76 -7.79 -21.15
C THR A 642 -1.60 -8.65 -22.42
N ARG A 643 -2.71 -9.08 -23.03
CA ARG A 643 -2.71 -9.79 -24.32
C ARG A 643 -2.07 -8.96 -25.43
N LYS A 644 -2.39 -7.68 -25.51
CA LYS A 644 -1.82 -6.76 -26.48
C LYS A 644 -0.32 -6.55 -26.25
N GLN A 645 0.11 -6.36 -25.02
CA GLN A 645 1.53 -6.23 -24.63
C GLN A 645 2.32 -7.50 -25.00
N MET A 646 1.76 -8.68 -24.75
CA MET A 646 2.35 -9.95 -25.16
C MET A 646 2.56 -10.01 -26.69
N GLN A 647 1.56 -9.61 -27.46
CA GLN A 647 1.64 -9.62 -28.93
C GLN A 647 2.65 -8.59 -29.46
N GLU A 648 2.76 -7.44 -28.83
CA GLU A 648 3.72 -6.40 -29.19
C GLU A 648 5.18 -6.85 -28.90
N ALA A 649 5.41 -7.41 -27.71
CA ALA A 649 6.71 -7.99 -27.35
C ALA A 649 7.11 -9.12 -28.31
N ALA A 650 6.18 -9.99 -28.67
CA ALA A 650 6.42 -11.04 -29.67
C ALA A 650 6.78 -10.49 -31.06
N LYS A 651 6.10 -9.42 -31.53
CA LYS A 651 6.42 -8.75 -32.79
C LYS A 651 7.80 -8.10 -32.79
N LYS A 652 8.25 -7.61 -31.64
CA LYS A 652 9.59 -7.01 -31.45
C LYS A 652 10.69 -8.06 -31.24
N LEU A 653 10.32 -9.34 -31.22
CA LEU A 653 11.23 -10.48 -30.93
C LEU A 653 11.78 -10.48 -29.50
N GLU A 654 11.12 -9.81 -28.56
CA GLU A 654 11.43 -9.77 -27.13
C GLU A 654 10.80 -11.00 -26.44
N PHE A 655 11.32 -12.19 -26.74
CA PHE A 655 10.71 -13.47 -26.36
C PHE A 655 10.58 -13.68 -24.85
N ILE A 656 11.48 -13.15 -24.06
CA ILE A 656 11.43 -13.26 -22.59
C ILE A 656 10.27 -12.44 -22.05
N GLU A 657 10.11 -11.19 -22.52
CA GLU A 657 8.98 -10.34 -22.12
C GLU A 657 7.64 -10.89 -22.63
N ALA A 658 7.60 -11.39 -23.87
CA ALA A 658 6.40 -12.05 -24.40
C ALA A 658 5.98 -13.26 -23.56
N ALA A 659 6.93 -14.05 -23.06
CA ALA A 659 6.65 -15.18 -22.18
C ALA A 659 6.12 -14.72 -20.80
N GLN A 660 6.67 -13.64 -20.23
CA GLN A 660 6.20 -13.06 -18.98
C GLN A 660 4.76 -12.56 -19.10
N TYR A 661 4.44 -11.80 -20.16
CA TYR A 661 3.08 -11.33 -20.41
C TYR A 661 2.09 -12.48 -20.69
N ARG A 662 2.54 -13.58 -21.31
CA ARG A 662 1.71 -14.78 -21.48
C ARG A 662 1.34 -15.40 -20.13
N ASP A 663 2.32 -15.56 -19.25
CA ASP A 663 2.11 -16.18 -17.95
C ASP A 663 1.21 -15.30 -17.07
N GLU A 664 1.36 -13.98 -17.18
CA GLU A 664 0.48 -13.00 -16.54
C GLU A 664 -0.95 -13.06 -17.09
N LEU A 665 -1.10 -13.12 -18.41
CA LEU A 665 -2.41 -13.24 -19.08
C LEU A 665 -3.17 -14.47 -18.57
N LEU A 666 -2.51 -15.61 -18.49
CA LEU A 666 -3.09 -16.84 -17.98
C LEU A 666 -3.59 -16.67 -16.53
N ARG A 667 -2.79 -16.04 -15.67
CA ARG A 667 -3.19 -15.77 -14.27
C ARG A 667 -4.43 -14.87 -14.19
N LEU A 668 -4.48 -13.79 -14.96
CA LEU A 668 -5.63 -12.88 -14.97
C LEU A 668 -6.89 -13.56 -15.52
N GLU A 669 -6.77 -14.39 -16.56
CA GLU A 669 -7.89 -15.15 -17.13
C GLU A 669 -8.43 -16.19 -16.15
N ASP A 670 -7.56 -16.86 -15.40
CA ASP A 670 -7.95 -17.81 -14.36
C ASP A 670 -8.67 -17.10 -13.22
N MET A 671 -8.14 -15.97 -12.73
CA MET A 671 -8.81 -15.13 -11.72
C MET A 671 -10.18 -14.63 -12.19
N LEU A 672 -10.34 -14.30 -13.48
CA LEU A 672 -11.63 -13.90 -14.04
C LEU A 672 -12.63 -15.05 -14.01
N LYS A 673 -12.20 -16.25 -14.43
CA LYS A 673 -13.04 -17.47 -14.42
C LYS A 673 -13.47 -17.86 -13.01
N GLU A 674 -12.57 -17.80 -12.05
CA GLU A 674 -12.86 -18.15 -10.66
C GLU A 674 -13.87 -17.21 -10.01
N ARG A 675 -13.84 -15.93 -10.33
CA ARG A 675 -14.73 -14.92 -9.71
C ARG A 675 -16.07 -14.75 -10.38
N TRP A 676 -16.14 -14.93 -11.71
CA TRP A 676 -17.34 -14.60 -12.50
C TRP A 676 -17.68 -15.65 -13.58
N GLY A 677 -16.96 -16.78 -13.63
CA GLY A 677 -17.16 -17.89 -14.57
C GLY A 677 -18.28 -18.85 -14.22
#